data_0a1511740181d7723c282a629e68039e
#
_entry.id   0a1511740181d7723c282a629e68039e
#
_cell.length_a   1.000
_cell.length_b   1.000
_cell.length_c   1.000
_cell.angle_alpha   90.00
_cell.angle_beta   90.00
_cell.angle_gamma   90.00
#
_symmetry.space_group_name_H-M   'P 1'
#
loop_
_entity.id
_entity.type
_entity.pdbx_description
1 polymer ?
#
loop_
_entity_poly.entity_id
_entity_poly.type
_entity_poly.pdbx_seq_one_letter_code
_entity_poly.pdbx_strand_id
1 'polypeptide(L)'
;MKRTRESKDLSRRDFFSGTLGTGAALSLSSLLPAGADNGRTTESQPDGTIRIHVSELAGPPPLGAPVETSVPFARGRLGHPNHLAIYSPDGKPVIAQFRTALTWPDGSVRWLAVAFEATAGAGNYTLREGDTPPAPDLVKEVDGRVAIDTGELILSISKSGASWLEMLAAPDSSGNAQPVVKGAFAGDLVLTRHDGKVFRASLDGGTRRIVIEERGPVRACVRIEGQCRAQDEDRLLNYMIRCTAFRGRPEVRLGITWINATDNPSEQLRDIRLVFPFEFEPERLVIGCETGVYDGPFLKDWPVHILQEDHNWYWARIHNPDGRIQNLSSGGCNGEHSPGWLYVQNPRRCLGVWVPNFWEEYPNEIAVREGELSVGLWPERAIDHLLSKPLLPANPQGERAYFMTKYWPILPHPYWAFIDAEKKSLDARQGMAKTQEIVLSVWAGKGESSTFEAKWWRKTLRPIRGHLDPEYVASMEVIGPVSPPDAKRFPNLEPLFDGCFGWLNRHIDLLKCYGKFDYGDFKYFTASTTYMCHPGTKWGEMGEMAREGYWHNNEGDQLLGLLLYYFRTGDPVAWERCKIVARHLLDLDLRHHPYFGMYTHSYGHCYVATAEAGEPDHSWLLGLLVWAGVSGDPTAWDWLIRCGDHLAGLKPRFIEGDARTTSVHLHMMCEFHKYTGEQKYLAAAEVPLKALLKYQNPNGSWPAYLGNPDVREITGFTDHAMMALADFYATTNDPRCREPLQRAFKYVTSADGVAESMDVAPLAIYGLAVLSEKTGDSRYAEAVLEALEKIRKGQNRSPDPYGRGDTWAEWGVNNPEGAKGTGRPPQFLVQTRPVSVGFILSYGQPSLAMVSKRSRSGGR
;
A
#
# COMPACT_ATOMS: atom_id res chain seq x y z
N MET A 1 34.99 -36.06 -46.81
CA MET A 1 34.76 -36.62 -45.47
C MET A 1 33.94 -35.65 -44.63
N LYS A 2 32.63 -35.90 -44.53
CA LYS A 2 31.66 -35.12 -43.74
C LYS A 2 31.77 -35.54 -42.27
N ARG A 3 31.91 -34.61 -41.34
CA ARG A 3 31.61 -34.79 -39.94
C ARG A 3 30.51 -33.79 -39.53
N THR A 4 29.33 -34.33 -39.43
CA THR A 4 28.18 -33.69 -38.79
C THR A 4 28.43 -33.51 -37.30
N ARG A 5 28.25 -32.31 -36.76
CA ARG A 5 28.09 -32.03 -35.33
C ARG A 5 26.62 -31.83 -35.07
N GLU A 6 26.03 -32.75 -34.39
CA GLU A 6 24.72 -32.56 -33.74
C GLU A 6 24.90 -31.61 -32.54
N SER A 7 24.19 -30.49 -32.58
CA SER A 7 23.98 -29.62 -31.45
C SER A 7 22.79 -30.18 -30.65
N LYS A 8 23.02 -30.67 -29.46
CA LYS A 8 21.94 -30.97 -28.51
C LYS A 8 21.48 -29.65 -27.90
N ASP A 9 20.27 -29.25 -28.25
CA ASP A 9 19.50 -28.23 -27.52
C ASP A 9 19.20 -28.75 -26.10
N LEU A 10 19.90 -28.20 -25.14
CA LEU A 10 19.56 -28.32 -23.70
C LEU A 10 18.45 -27.34 -23.40
N SER A 11 17.29 -27.86 -23.08
CA SER A 11 16.15 -27.04 -22.67
C SER A 11 16.43 -26.34 -21.34
N ARG A 12 15.96 -25.10 -21.22
CA ARG A 12 16.07 -24.25 -19.99
C ARG A 12 15.51 -24.89 -18.70
N ARG A 13 14.99 -26.11 -18.77
CA ARG A 13 14.43 -26.83 -17.61
C ARG A 13 15.46 -27.62 -16.80
N ASP A 14 16.63 -27.89 -17.35
CA ASP A 14 17.63 -28.78 -16.68
C ASP A 14 18.67 -28.02 -15.87
N PHE A 15 18.60 -26.69 -15.79
CA PHE A 15 19.57 -25.87 -15.07
C PHE A 15 19.19 -25.56 -13.61
N PHE A 16 18.05 -26.04 -13.14
CA PHE A 16 17.53 -25.70 -11.78
C PHE A 16 17.63 -26.84 -10.75
N SER A 17 18.35 -27.89 -11.04
CA SER A 17 18.55 -29.01 -10.09
C SER A 17 20.01 -29.18 -9.64
N GLY A 18 20.56 -28.14 -9.05
CA GLY A 18 21.90 -28.27 -8.45
C GLY A 18 22.39 -27.00 -7.78
N THR A 19 22.53 -27.07 -6.48
CA THR A 19 23.10 -26.07 -5.55
C THR A 19 22.23 -24.89 -5.14
N LEU A 20 21.66 -25.01 -3.96
CA LEU A 20 21.21 -23.95 -3.09
C LEU A 20 22.37 -23.02 -2.70
N GLY A 21 22.59 -21.98 -3.50
CA GLY A 21 23.52 -20.87 -3.24
C GLY A 21 22.75 -19.59 -3.07
N THR A 22 22.45 -19.24 -1.85
CA THR A 22 22.20 -17.91 -1.25
C THR A 22 22.20 -16.72 -2.21
N GLY A 23 21.03 -16.11 -2.43
CA GLY A 23 20.96 -14.72 -2.87
C GLY A 23 19.92 -14.32 -3.89
N ALA A 24 18.73 -14.92 -3.90
CA ALA A 24 17.62 -14.37 -4.65
C ALA A 24 16.90 -13.31 -3.80
N ALA A 25 16.80 -12.09 -4.32
CA ALA A 25 15.73 -11.19 -3.91
C ALA A 25 14.42 -11.88 -4.33
N LEU A 26 13.69 -12.42 -3.36
CA LEU A 26 12.41 -13.06 -3.60
C LEU A 26 11.44 -11.98 -4.07
N SER A 27 11.11 -11.95 -5.36
CA SER A 27 9.86 -11.34 -5.79
C SER A 27 8.74 -12.08 -5.06
N LEU A 28 7.78 -11.37 -4.49
CA LEU A 28 6.61 -11.95 -3.80
C LEU A 28 5.84 -12.96 -4.66
N SER A 29 6.05 -12.94 -5.97
CA SER A 29 5.44 -13.86 -6.94
C SER A 29 5.96 -15.32 -6.88
N SER A 30 7.14 -15.57 -6.31
CA SER A 30 7.75 -16.92 -6.23
C SER A 30 7.38 -17.71 -4.97
N LEU A 31 6.60 -17.10 -4.05
CA LEU A 31 6.20 -17.71 -2.77
C LEU A 31 4.72 -18.13 -2.81
N LEU A 32 4.40 -19.14 -3.61
CA LEU A 32 3.18 -19.91 -3.40
C LEU A 32 3.57 -21.25 -2.75
N PRO A 33 3.40 -21.44 -1.46
CA PRO A 33 3.34 -22.78 -0.90
C PRO A 33 2.04 -23.42 -1.33
N ALA A 34 2.11 -24.55 -1.98
CA ALA A 34 0.99 -25.48 -2.03
C ALA A 34 0.53 -25.73 -0.59
N GLY A 35 -0.78 -25.55 -0.32
CA GLY A 35 -1.45 -25.62 0.95
C GLY A 35 -0.71 -26.38 2.04
N ALA A 36 -0.09 -25.68 2.95
CA ALA A 36 0.30 -26.26 4.22
C ALA A 36 -0.95 -26.39 5.07
N ASP A 37 -1.40 -27.62 5.23
CA ASP A 37 -2.39 -27.99 6.22
C ASP A 37 -1.79 -27.74 7.62
N ASN A 38 -1.88 -26.50 8.08
CA ASN A 38 -1.52 -26.15 9.44
C ASN A 38 -2.62 -26.72 10.34
N GLY A 39 -2.38 -27.92 10.86
CA GLY A 39 -3.19 -28.52 11.92
C GLY A 39 -3.25 -27.59 13.15
N ARG A 40 -4.10 -26.55 13.09
CA ARG A 40 -4.42 -25.68 14.22
C ARG A 40 -5.32 -26.44 15.16
N THR A 41 -4.74 -26.97 16.23
CA THR A 41 -5.52 -27.45 17.38
C THR A 41 -6.16 -26.23 18.04
N THR A 42 -7.47 -26.16 18.05
CA THR A 42 -8.27 -25.21 18.83
C THR A 42 -8.19 -25.59 20.31
N GLU A 43 -7.10 -25.24 20.99
CA GLU A 43 -7.11 -25.23 22.44
C GLU A 43 -7.90 -24.02 22.92
N SER A 44 -8.89 -24.24 23.78
CA SER A 44 -9.62 -23.17 24.46
C SER A 44 -8.65 -22.32 25.28
N GLN A 45 -8.56 -21.04 24.94
CA GLN A 45 -7.68 -20.10 25.63
C GLN A 45 -8.21 -19.78 27.04
N PRO A 46 -7.32 -19.58 28.02
CA PRO A 46 -7.71 -19.01 29.31
C PRO A 46 -8.38 -17.64 29.08
N ASP A 47 -9.41 -17.36 29.84
CA ASP A 47 -10.21 -16.14 29.74
C ASP A 47 -9.28 -14.90 29.75
N GLY A 48 -9.32 -14.07 28.70
CA GLY A 48 -8.56 -12.83 28.62
C GLY A 48 -7.18 -12.89 27.91
N THR A 49 -6.68 -14.05 27.49
CA THR A 49 -5.37 -14.17 26.81
C THR A 49 -5.49 -14.00 25.29
N ILE A 50 -4.66 -13.15 24.69
CA ILE A 50 -4.61 -12.91 23.26
C ILE A 50 -3.30 -13.47 22.71
N ARG A 51 -3.38 -14.38 21.74
CA ARG A 51 -2.20 -14.99 21.10
C ARG A 51 -1.69 -14.13 19.96
N ILE A 52 -0.37 -13.99 19.88
CA ILE A 52 0.35 -13.29 18.84
C ILE A 52 1.35 -14.27 18.23
N HIS A 53 1.14 -14.66 16.98
CA HIS A 53 2.04 -15.56 16.26
C HIS A 53 3.19 -14.76 15.67
N VAL A 54 4.41 -15.10 16.08
CA VAL A 54 5.64 -14.52 15.56
C VAL A 54 6.30 -15.51 14.61
N SER A 55 6.27 -15.18 13.32
CA SER A 55 6.89 -15.97 12.25
C SER A 55 7.44 -15.04 11.18
N GLU A 56 8.37 -15.53 10.37
CA GLU A 56 8.89 -14.80 9.21
C GLU A 56 8.61 -15.55 7.92
N LEU A 57 8.40 -14.79 6.84
CA LEU A 57 8.33 -15.33 5.47
C LEU A 57 9.68 -15.89 5.00
N ALA A 58 10.79 -15.36 5.52
CA ALA A 58 12.16 -15.64 5.03
C ALA A 58 13.01 -16.52 5.97
N GLY A 59 12.42 -17.10 7.01
CA GLY A 59 13.10 -17.97 7.99
C GLY A 59 12.88 -17.55 9.45
N PRO A 60 13.46 -18.23 10.43
CA PRO A 60 13.24 -17.92 11.82
C PRO A 60 13.79 -16.52 12.17
N PRO A 61 13.01 -15.70 12.92
CA PRO A 61 13.47 -14.41 13.39
C PRO A 61 14.67 -14.56 14.33
N PRO A 62 15.62 -13.63 14.26
CA PRO A 62 16.72 -13.61 15.22
C PRO A 62 16.19 -13.31 16.63
N LEU A 63 16.88 -13.85 17.64
CA LEU A 63 16.57 -13.57 19.04
C LEU A 63 16.67 -12.05 19.28
N GLY A 64 15.68 -11.51 20.01
CA GLY A 64 15.60 -10.08 20.30
C GLY A 64 15.16 -9.21 19.13
N ALA A 65 14.70 -9.79 18.01
CA ALA A 65 14.18 -9.01 16.90
C ALA A 65 12.94 -8.21 17.34
N PRO A 66 12.78 -6.95 16.87
CA PRO A 66 11.59 -6.16 17.15
C PRO A 66 10.37 -6.73 16.41
N VAL A 67 9.28 -6.88 17.14
CA VAL A 67 7.98 -7.31 16.60
C VAL A 67 7.00 -6.17 16.75
N GLU A 68 6.25 -5.91 15.70
CA GLU A 68 5.14 -4.95 15.70
C GLU A 68 3.83 -5.68 15.37
N THR A 69 2.77 -5.29 16.06
CA THR A 69 1.42 -5.74 15.74
C THR A 69 0.40 -4.72 16.19
N SER A 70 -0.85 -4.90 15.77
CA SER A 70 -1.98 -4.12 16.26
C SER A 70 -3.09 -5.06 16.69
N VAL A 71 -3.52 -4.90 17.91
CA VAL A 71 -4.51 -5.77 18.54
C VAL A 71 -5.85 -5.03 18.59
N PRO A 72 -6.91 -5.57 17.96
CA PRO A 72 -8.24 -4.98 18.02
C PRO A 72 -8.96 -5.33 19.32
N PHE A 73 -9.81 -4.42 19.80
CA PHE A 73 -10.67 -4.62 20.94
C PHE A 73 -12.11 -4.22 20.64
N ALA A 74 -13.06 -5.05 21.02
CA ALA A 74 -14.47 -4.70 20.95
C ALA A 74 -14.76 -3.45 21.78
N ARG A 75 -15.81 -2.73 21.40
CA ARG A 75 -16.23 -1.50 22.09
C ARG A 75 -16.45 -1.74 23.58
N GLY A 76 -15.88 -0.88 24.41
CA GLY A 76 -15.95 -0.94 25.88
C GLY A 76 -15.08 -2.00 26.52
N ARG A 77 -14.35 -2.85 25.76
CA ARG A 77 -13.57 -3.96 26.33
C ARG A 77 -12.26 -3.54 26.99
N LEU A 78 -11.59 -2.52 26.46
CA LEU A 78 -10.34 -1.99 27.00
C LEU A 78 -10.41 -0.47 27.11
N GLY A 79 -10.40 0.07 28.33
CA GLY A 79 -10.41 1.52 28.54
C GLY A 79 -9.05 2.16 28.31
N HIS A 80 -8.00 1.58 28.89
CA HIS A 80 -6.62 2.05 28.80
C HIS A 80 -5.65 0.86 28.68
N PRO A 81 -4.50 1.01 28.00
CA PRO A 81 -3.51 -0.07 27.85
C PRO A 81 -2.61 -0.27 29.08
N ASN A 82 -3.00 0.24 30.27
CA ASN A 82 -2.25 0.06 31.48
C ASN A 82 -2.36 -1.39 31.96
N HIS A 83 -1.30 -1.88 32.62
CA HIS A 83 -1.23 -3.25 33.14
C HIS A 83 -1.41 -4.36 32.11
N LEU A 84 -0.87 -4.12 30.89
CA LEU A 84 -0.73 -5.14 29.86
C LEU A 84 0.72 -5.60 29.76
N ALA A 85 0.92 -6.89 29.53
CA ALA A 85 2.24 -7.46 29.29
C ALA A 85 2.22 -8.49 28.17
N ILE A 86 3.35 -8.61 27.47
CA ILE A 86 3.60 -9.69 26.51
C ILE A 86 4.42 -10.75 27.21
N TYR A 87 4.02 -11.99 27.05
CA TYR A 87 4.74 -13.17 27.54
C TYR A 87 5.26 -13.98 26.37
N SER A 88 6.54 -14.37 26.44
CA SER A 88 7.18 -15.25 25.48
C SER A 88 6.61 -16.68 25.52
N PRO A 89 6.89 -17.52 24.53
CA PRO A 89 6.42 -18.92 24.49
C PRO A 89 6.80 -19.75 25.72
N ASP A 90 7.89 -19.41 26.43
CA ASP A 90 8.31 -20.03 27.69
C ASP A 90 7.68 -19.37 28.95
N GLY A 91 6.71 -18.48 28.76
CA GLY A 91 5.93 -17.89 29.85
C GLY A 91 6.59 -16.72 30.58
N LYS A 92 7.71 -16.18 30.10
CA LYS A 92 8.39 -15.04 30.71
C LYS A 92 7.87 -13.71 30.14
N PRO A 93 7.69 -12.66 30.96
CA PRO A 93 7.35 -11.36 30.46
C PRO A 93 8.55 -10.77 29.67
N VAL A 94 8.23 -10.11 28.53
CA VAL A 94 9.22 -9.45 27.69
C VAL A 94 9.04 -7.95 27.72
N ILE A 95 10.08 -7.17 27.38
CA ILE A 95 9.98 -5.73 27.22
C ILE A 95 8.98 -5.45 26.11
N ALA A 96 7.94 -4.71 26.39
CA ALA A 96 6.88 -4.38 25.45
C ALA A 96 6.43 -2.92 25.60
N GLN A 97 5.81 -2.41 24.57
CA GLN A 97 5.30 -1.05 24.48
C GLN A 97 3.89 -1.08 23.90
N PHE A 98 3.00 -0.31 24.49
CA PHE A 98 1.60 -0.24 24.12
C PHE A 98 1.20 1.21 23.85
N ARG A 99 0.50 1.42 22.73
CA ARG A 99 -0.06 2.74 22.37
C ARG A 99 -1.45 2.56 21.78
N THR A 100 -2.41 3.33 22.27
CA THR A 100 -3.73 3.42 21.61
C THR A 100 -3.53 4.02 20.21
N ALA A 101 -3.79 3.24 19.17
CA ALA A 101 -3.75 3.67 17.78
C ALA A 101 -5.04 4.38 17.39
N LEU A 102 -6.19 3.79 17.67
CA LEU A 102 -7.52 4.39 17.51
C LEU A 102 -8.40 4.05 18.70
N THR A 103 -9.37 4.93 18.97
CA THR A 103 -10.43 4.72 19.96
C THR A 103 -11.79 4.52 19.29
N TRP A 104 -12.70 3.87 19.98
CA TRP A 104 -14.10 3.93 19.71
C TRP A 104 -14.68 5.32 20.10
N PRO A 105 -15.86 5.70 19.58
CA PRO A 105 -16.51 6.97 19.99
C PRO A 105 -16.76 7.15 21.48
N ASP A 106 -16.80 6.06 22.25
CA ASP A 106 -16.91 6.10 23.72
C ASP A 106 -15.57 6.27 24.45
N GLY A 107 -14.47 6.41 23.72
CA GLY A 107 -13.12 6.57 24.24
C GLY A 107 -12.39 5.27 24.57
N SER A 108 -13.04 4.11 24.52
CA SER A 108 -12.38 2.82 24.68
C SER A 108 -11.43 2.52 23.51
N VAL A 109 -10.40 1.70 23.76
CA VAL A 109 -9.42 1.31 22.75
C VAL A 109 -10.10 0.47 21.66
N ARG A 110 -9.97 0.91 20.41
CA ARG A 110 -10.39 0.17 19.23
C ARG A 110 -9.21 -0.62 18.64
N TRP A 111 -8.06 0.04 18.48
CA TRP A 111 -6.82 -0.58 18.04
C TRP A 111 -5.69 -0.22 18.99
N LEU A 112 -4.97 -1.23 19.45
CA LEU A 112 -3.79 -1.12 20.29
C LEU A 112 -2.55 -1.45 19.45
N ALA A 113 -1.69 -0.47 19.21
CA ALA A 113 -0.37 -0.71 18.65
C ALA A 113 0.54 -1.32 19.73
N VAL A 114 1.21 -2.40 19.38
CA VAL A 114 2.07 -3.18 20.28
C VAL A 114 3.42 -3.36 19.62
N ALA A 115 4.50 -3.04 20.35
CA ALA A 115 5.85 -3.36 19.97
C ALA A 115 6.54 -4.14 21.12
N PHE A 116 7.28 -5.19 20.80
CA PHE A 116 8.01 -5.98 21.77
C PHE A 116 9.23 -6.69 21.17
N GLU A 117 10.09 -7.22 22.03
CA GLU A 117 11.27 -7.96 21.62
C GLU A 117 10.98 -9.47 21.56
N ALA A 118 11.30 -10.12 20.44
CA ALA A 118 11.15 -11.56 20.27
C ALA A 118 12.29 -12.31 20.96
N THR A 119 12.34 -12.29 22.31
CA THR A 119 13.42 -12.87 23.11
C THR A 119 13.56 -14.39 22.95
N ALA A 120 12.48 -15.09 22.59
CA ALA A 120 12.47 -16.52 22.29
C ALA A 120 12.47 -16.84 20.78
N GLY A 121 12.61 -15.82 19.89
CA GLY A 121 12.53 -16.00 18.46
C GLY A 121 11.10 -16.24 17.99
N ALA A 122 10.91 -17.13 16.99
CA ALA A 122 9.58 -17.52 16.50
C ALA A 122 8.77 -18.26 17.56
N GLY A 123 7.45 -18.07 17.55
CA GLY A 123 6.54 -18.79 18.45
C GLY A 123 5.29 -18.00 18.77
N ASN A 124 4.51 -18.55 19.72
CA ASN A 124 3.26 -17.94 20.18
C ASN A 124 3.53 -17.10 21.41
N TYR A 125 3.57 -15.80 21.24
CA TYR A 125 3.55 -14.83 22.33
C TYR A 125 2.13 -14.60 22.80
N THR A 126 1.96 -14.15 24.04
CA THR A 126 0.63 -13.90 24.58
C THR A 126 0.55 -12.51 25.20
N LEU A 127 -0.49 -11.76 24.82
CA LEU A 127 -0.87 -10.51 25.46
C LEU A 127 -1.94 -10.81 26.52
N ARG A 128 -1.70 -10.36 27.74
CA ARG A 128 -2.65 -10.46 28.85
C ARG A 128 -2.35 -9.41 29.92
N GLU A 129 -3.18 -9.32 30.95
CA GLU A 129 -2.89 -8.50 32.13
C GLU A 129 -1.58 -8.93 32.79
N GLY A 130 -0.82 -7.93 33.24
CA GLY A 130 0.47 -8.11 33.89
C GLY A 130 1.37 -6.90 33.76
N ASP A 131 2.56 -6.99 34.32
CA ASP A 131 3.53 -5.93 34.32
C ASP A 131 4.66 -6.24 33.29
N THR A 132 4.91 -5.30 32.44
CA THR A 132 6.04 -5.33 31.50
C THR A 132 7.35 -5.08 32.26
N PRO A 133 8.45 -5.82 31.99
CA PRO A 133 9.75 -5.53 32.57
C PRO A 133 10.14 -4.06 32.33
N PRO A 134 10.63 -3.35 33.36
CA PRO A 134 11.00 -1.94 33.24
C PRO A 134 12.18 -1.77 32.26
N ALA A 135 12.09 -0.82 31.37
CA ALA A 135 13.17 -0.44 30.47
C ALA A 135 13.10 1.08 30.21
N PRO A 136 14.25 1.76 30.06
CA PRO A 136 14.26 3.19 29.81
C PRO A 136 13.68 3.53 28.44
N ASP A 137 13.07 4.71 28.34
CA ASP A 137 12.69 5.29 27.06
C ASP A 137 13.91 5.48 26.16
N LEU A 138 13.70 5.30 24.86
CA LEU A 138 14.75 5.53 23.86
C LEU A 138 14.90 7.01 23.51
N VAL A 139 13.84 7.81 23.70
CA VAL A 139 13.82 9.22 23.35
C VAL A 139 14.13 10.08 24.58
N LYS A 140 15.12 10.96 24.43
CA LYS A 140 15.50 11.96 25.44
C LYS A 140 15.45 13.36 24.81
N GLU A 141 14.99 14.35 25.57
CA GLU A 141 15.03 15.76 25.18
C GLU A 141 16.08 16.46 26.04
N VAL A 142 17.11 16.99 25.43
CA VAL A 142 18.22 17.66 26.10
C VAL A 142 18.64 18.89 25.29
N ASP A 143 18.72 20.05 25.92
CA ASP A 143 19.33 21.30 25.39
C ASP A 143 18.87 21.66 23.95
N GLY A 144 17.57 21.68 23.71
CA GLY A 144 17.02 22.02 22.39
C GLY A 144 17.14 20.92 21.32
N ARG A 145 17.45 19.70 21.72
CA ARG A 145 17.60 18.51 20.86
C ARG A 145 16.63 17.43 21.27
N VAL A 146 16.33 16.57 20.32
CA VAL A 146 15.66 15.27 20.56
C VAL A 146 16.66 14.20 20.18
N ALA A 147 17.05 13.38 21.14
CA ALA A 147 17.95 12.24 20.90
C ALA A 147 17.16 10.93 20.97
N ILE A 148 17.44 10.02 20.04
CA ILE A 148 17.02 8.62 20.07
C ILE A 148 18.28 7.79 20.35
N ASP A 149 18.26 7.02 21.44
CA ASP A 149 19.36 6.16 21.86
C ASP A 149 18.85 4.72 21.97
N THR A 150 19.23 3.87 21.01
CA THR A 150 18.83 2.47 20.97
C THR A 150 19.74 1.54 21.77
N GLY A 151 20.89 2.06 22.24
CA GLY A 151 22.01 1.27 22.79
C GLY A 151 23.07 0.91 21.73
N GLU A 152 22.68 0.81 20.45
CA GLU A 152 23.56 0.51 19.31
C GLU A 152 23.65 1.68 18.31
N LEU A 153 22.74 2.64 18.41
CA LEU A 153 22.66 3.83 17.58
C LEU A 153 22.23 5.03 18.42
N ILE A 154 22.84 6.19 18.14
CA ILE A 154 22.44 7.48 18.70
C ILE A 154 22.13 8.43 17.55
N LEU A 155 20.86 8.84 17.46
CA LEU A 155 20.39 9.85 16.51
C LEU A 155 20.09 11.15 17.25
N SER A 156 20.74 12.25 16.90
CA SER A 156 20.48 13.58 17.44
C SER A 156 19.74 14.45 16.42
N ILE A 157 18.56 14.92 16.79
CA ILE A 157 17.68 15.77 15.97
C ILE A 157 17.69 17.17 16.56
N SER A 158 18.06 18.17 15.77
CA SER A 158 18.13 19.56 16.18
C SER A 158 16.78 20.27 16.02
N LYS A 159 16.36 20.99 17.07
CA LYS A 159 15.17 21.87 17.02
C LYS A 159 15.41 23.20 16.31
N SER A 160 16.65 23.68 16.27
CA SER A 160 17.03 25.04 15.81
C SER A 160 18.28 25.12 14.93
N GLY A 161 18.96 24.00 14.66
CA GLY A 161 20.12 23.94 13.78
C GLY A 161 19.77 24.08 12.30
N ALA A 162 20.76 24.29 11.45
CA ALA A 162 20.57 24.37 9.99
C ALA A 162 19.96 23.09 9.43
N SER A 163 20.48 21.92 9.83
CA SER A 163 19.87 20.64 9.44
C SER A 163 19.02 20.05 10.57
N TRP A 164 18.02 19.26 10.22
CA TRP A 164 17.22 18.49 11.18
C TRP A 164 18.07 17.38 11.84
N LEU A 165 18.92 16.71 11.08
CA LEU A 165 19.86 15.71 11.58
C LEU A 165 21.15 16.39 12.00
N GLU A 166 21.41 16.41 13.30
CA GLU A 166 22.65 16.96 13.82
C GLU A 166 23.79 15.92 13.80
N MET A 167 23.46 14.68 14.19
CA MET A 167 24.41 13.59 14.29
C MET A 167 23.70 12.23 14.20
N LEU A 168 24.32 11.30 13.47
CA LEU A 168 24.06 9.89 13.59
C LEU A 168 25.37 9.21 14.04
N ALA A 169 25.34 8.54 15.16
CA ALA A 169 26.51 7.96 15.80
C ALA A 169 26.24 6.52 16.24
N ALA A 170 27.31 5.76 16.43
CA ALA A 170 27.28 4.47 17.10
C ALA A 170 28.13 4.53 18.37
N PRO A 171 27.82 3.79 19.45
CA PRO A 171 28.68 3.66 20.62
C PRO A 171 29.92 2.84 20.28
N ASP A 172 31.08 3.24 20.82
CA ASP A 172 32.28 2.42 20.80
C ASP A 172 32.25 1.36 21.96
N SER A 173 33.29 0.55 22.05
CA SER A 173 33.41 -0.49 23.09
C SER A 173 33.41 0.04 24.55
N SER A 174 33.51 1.35 24.73
CA SER A 174 33.44 2.04 26.01
C SER A 174 32.09 2.75 26.21
N GLY A 175 31.16 2.63 25.26
CA GLY A 175 29.87 3.29 25.26
C GLY A 175 29.87 4.75 24.82
N ASN A 176 31.02 5.29 24.35
CA ASN A 176 31.09 6.67 23.88
C ASN A 176 30.56 6.79 22.47
N ALA A 177 29.70 7.79 22.22
CA ALA A 177 29.16 8.08 20.91
C ALA A 177 30.25 8.48 19.91
N GLN A 178 30.42 7.69 18.86
CA GLN A 178 31.30 7.96 17.73
C GLN A 178 30.51 8.43 16.54
N PRO A 179 30.60 9.71 16.15
CA PRO A 179 29.92 10.25 15.00
C PRO A 179 30.26 9.47 13.71
N VAL A 180 29.25 9.09 12.93
CA VAL A 180 29.38 8.47 11.62
C VAL A 180 28.84 9.41 10.54
N VAL A 181 27.63 9.98 10.73
CA VAL A 181 27.09 11.06 9.92
C VAL A 181 27.01 12.31 10.78
N LYS A 182 27.60 13.41 10.29
CA LYS A 182 27.61 14.71 10.95
C LYS A 182 27.92 15.79 9.94
N GLY A 183 27.49 17.00 10.21
CA GLY A 183 27.79 18.20 9.39
C GLY A 183 26.57 19.08 9.20
N ALA A 184 26.78 20.26 8.67
CA ALA A 184 25.75 21.28 8.49
C ALA A 184 24.59 20.84 7.56
N PHE A 185 24.82 19.85 6.72
CA PHE A 185 23.86 19.32 5.75
C PHE A 185 23.53 17.84 5.98
N ALA A 186 23.72 17.34 7.19
CA ALA A 186 23.43 15.95 7.50
C ALA A 186 21.90 15.69 7.37
N GLY A 187 21.54 14.68 6.59
CA GLY A 187 20.14 14.32 6.30
C GLY A 187 19.38 15.35 5.46
N ASP A 188 20.05 16.27 4.78
CA ASP A 188 19.40 17.33 4.02
C ASP A 188 18.64 16.78 2.83
N LEU A 189 17.37 17.18 2.72
CA LEU A 189 16.55 16.93 1.52
C LEU A 189 16.82 18.09 0.54
N VAL A 190 17.38 17.73 -0.61
CA VAL A 190 17.78 18.66 -1.65
C VAL A 190 16.90 18.45 -2.88
N LEU A 191 16.31 19.54 -3.36
CA LEU A 191 15.48 19.57 -4.56
C LEU A 191 16.15 20.46 -5.58
N THR A 192 16.29 20.00 -6.81
CA THR A 192 16.76 20.81 -7.93
C THR A 192 15.61 21.01 -8.91
N ARG A 193 15.19 22.26 -9.10
CA ARG A 193 14.16 22.61 -10.07
C ARG A 193 14.74 22.58 -11.51
N HIS A 194 13.92 22.51 -12.52
CA HIS A 194 14.34 22.41 -13.93
C HIS A 194 15.25 23.54 -14.40
N ASP A 195 15.12 24.74 -13.80
CA ASP A 195 15.95 25.92 -14.09
C ASP A 195 17.29 25.91 -13.34
N GLY A 196 17.59 24.86 -12.59
CA GLY A 196 18.80 24.72 -11.80
C GLY A 196 18.74 25.35 -10.40
N LYS A 197 17.63 26.00 -10.02
CA LYS A 197 17.45 26.51 -8.67
C LYS A 197 17.38 25.39 -7.65
N VAL A 198 18.14 25.51 -6.56
CA VAL A 198 18.26 24.49 -5.52
C VAL A 198 17.51 24.92 -4.27
N PHE A 199 16.70 24.00 -3.74
CA PHE A 199 15.95 24.16 -2.50
C PHE A 199 16.39 23.09 -1.51
N ARG A 200 16.41 23.42 -0.23
CA ARG A 200 16.93 22.55 0.82
C ARG A 200 16.04 22.56 2.07
N ALA A 201 15.91 21.41 2.71
CA ALA A 201 15.30 21.33 4.03
C ALA A 201 16.15 22.07 5.11
N SER A 202 17.47 22.09 4.94
CA SER A 202 18.38 22.82 5.84
C SER A 202 18.21 24.33 5.81
N LEU A 203 17.53 24.87 4.81
CA LEU A 203 17.23 26.31 4.69
C LEU A 203 15.82 26.67 5.19
N ASP A 204 15.12 25.79 5.90
CA ASP A 204 13.75 26.05 6.40
C ASP A 204 13.67 27.18 7.46
N GLY A 205 14.80 27.76 7.84
CA GLY A 205 14.89 28.89 8.76
C GLY A 205 14.55 28.54 10.22
N GLY A 206 14.63 27.24 10.59
CA GLY A 206 14.28 26.79 11.93
C GLY A 206 12.77 26.79 12.21
N THR A 207 11.95 26.88 11.15
CA THR A 207 10.48 26.81 11.24
C THR A 207 9.95 25.38 11.31
N ARG A 208 10.84 24.38 11.32
CA ARG A 208 10.47 22.98 11.39
C ARG A 208 9.76 22.64 12.69
N ARG A 209 8.78 21.79 12.56
CA ARG A 209 8.04 21.21 13.68
C ARG A 209 8.57 19.82 13.98
N ILE A 210 8.88 19.53 15.25
CA ILE A 210 9.30 18.22 15.70
C ILE A 210 8.24 17.67 16.65
N VAL A 211 7.77 16.45 16.35
CA VAL A 211 6.77 15.73 17.13
C VAL A 211 7.34 14.38 17.55
N ILE A 212 7.37 14.11 18.83
CA ILE A 212 7.69 12.78 19.35
C ILE A 212 6.40 11.97 19.33
N GLU A 213 6.29 11.05 18.38
CA GLU A 213 5.12 10.18 18.23
C GLU A 213 5.19 9.00 19.21
N GLU A 214 6.40 8.47 19.45
CA GLU A 214 6.65 7.39 20.41
C GLU A 214 8.02 7.54 21.07
N ARG A 215 8.07 7.32 22.40
CA ARG A 215 9.31 7.50 23.19
C ARG A 215 10.11 6.21 23.42
N GLY A 216 9.52 5.08 23.40
CA GLY A 216 10.10 3.80 23.79
C GLY A 216 9.20 3.10 24.83
N PRO A 217 9.62 2.01 25.47
CA PRO A 217 11.00 1.51 25.57
C PRO A 217 11.50 0.62 24.40
N VAL A 218 10.62 0.13 23.52
CA VAL A 218 11.01 -0.79 22.44
C VAL A 218 11.21 -0.05 21.13
N ARG A 219 10.31 0.88 20.82
CA ARG A 219 10.23 1.63 19.57
C ARG A 219 10.20 3.12 19.86
N ALA A 220 11.05 3.86 19.19
CA ALA A 220 11.01 5.32 19.15
C ALA A 220 10.54 5.79 17.78
N CYS A 221 9.74 6.85 17.74
CA CYS A 221 9.33 7.50 16.51
C CYS A 221 9.29 9.01 16.69
N VAL A 222 10.06 9.74 15.87
CA VAL A 222 10.09 11.21 15.85
C VAL A 222 9.80 11.70 14.46
N ARG A 223 8.83 12.61 14.33
CA ARG A 223 8.40 13.22 13.09
C ARG A 223 8.89 14.67 13.02
N ILE A 224 9.49 15.01 11.89
CA ILE A 224 9.99 16.32 11.53
C ILE A 224 9.21 16.81 10.32
N GLU A 225 8.65 18.00 10.39
CA GLU A 225 7.91 18.64 9.31
C GLU A 225 8.50 20.01 9.01
N GLY A 226 8.57 20.36 7.74
CA GLY A 226 9.07 21.65 7.31
C GLY A 226 8.81 21.90 5.83
N GLN A 227 9.47 22.92 5.30
CA GLN A 227 9.36 23.32 3.91
C GLN A 227 10.74 23.54 3.32
N CYS A 228 11.02 22.97 2.15
CA CYS A 228 12.27 23.22 1.45
C CYS A 228 12.32 24.66 0.92
N ARG A 229 13.44 25.35 1.13
CA ARG A 229 13.67 26.74 0.70
C ARG A 229 14.93 26.89 -0.10
N ALA A 230 14.97 27.93 -0.94
CA ALA A 230 16.18 28.42 -1.59
C ALA A 230 16.86 29.51 -0.75
N GLN A 231 18.08 29.91 -1.13
CA GLN A 231 18.82 30.94 -0.43
C GLN A 231 18.14 32.33 -0.43
N ASP A 232 17.31 32.60 -1.45
CA ASP A 232 16.49 33.81 -1.58
C ASP A 232 15.14 33.72 -0.86
N GLU A 233 14.97 32.72 0.04
CA GLU A 233 13.78 32.45 0.81
C GLU A 233 12.59 31.94 0.00
N ASP A 234 12.73 31.72 -1.31
CA ASP A 234 11.70 31.09 -2.11
C ASP A 234 11.39 29.67 -1.59
N ARG A 235 10.14 29.27 -1.69
CA ARG A 235 9.63 28.02 -1.09
C ARG A 235 9.20 27.06 -2.18
N LEU A 236 9.34 25.75 -1.91
CA LEU A 236 8.95 24.75 -2.87
C LEU A 236 8.03 23.70 -2.21
N LEU A 237 8.53 22.51 -1.93
CA LEU A 237 7.73 21.43 -1.39
C LEU A 237 7.73 21.45 0.14
N ASN A 238 6.62 21.03 0.73
CA ASN A 238 6.62 20.62 2.12
C ASN A 238 7.27 19.24 2.25
N TYR A 239 7.95 19.01 3.37
CA TYR A 239 8.50 17.71 3.70
C TYR A 239 8.03 17.23 5.07
N MET A 240 7.97 15.91 5.21
CA MET A 240 7.82 15.21 6.49
C MET A 240 8.84 14.08 6.54
N ILE A 241 9.65 14.06 7.61
CA ILE A 241 10.63 13.00 7.84
C ILE A 241 10.26 12.30 9.14
N ARG A 242 10.03 11.01 9.07
CA ARG A 242 9.72 10.18 10.24
C ARG A 242 10.90 9.26 10.53
N CYS A 243 11.55 9.47 11.69
CA CYS A 243 12.67 8.69 12.18
C CYS A 243 12.15 7.61 13.13
N THR A 244 12.25 6.35 12.76
CA THR A 244 11.84 5.19 13.59
C THR A 244 13.06 4.34 13.92
N ALA A 245 13.27 4.04 15.20
CA ALA A 245 14.35 3.19 15.65
C ALA A 245 13.88 2.23 16.77
N PHE A 246 14.58 1.12 16.92
CA PHE A 246 14.23 0.06 17.85
C PHE A 246 15.38 -0.21 18.84
N ARG A 247 15.03 -0.58 20.06
CA ARG A 247 15.98 -0.98 21.09
C ARG A 247 16.95 -2.02 20.56
N GLY A 248 18.23 -1.87 20.91
CA GLY A 248 19.28 -2.83 20.58
C GLY A 248 19.59 -2.95 19.07
N ARG A 249 19.17 -1.94 18.27
CA ARG A 249 19.35 -1.98 16.82
C ARG A 249 20.22 -0.82 16.32
N PRO A 250 21.18 -1.10 15.43
CA PRO A 250 22.07 -0.08 14.86
C PRO A 250 21.45 0.64 13.67
N GLU A 251 20.15 0.43 13.38
CA GLU A 251 19.45 1.04 12.25
C GLU A 251 18.44 2.10 12.70
N VAL A 252 18.30 3.11 11.86
CA VAL A 252 17.17 4.04 11.85
C VAL A 252 16.45 3.96 10.49
N ARG A 253 15.14 3.92 10.52
CA ARG A 253 14.28 4.02 9.35
C ARG A 253 13.83 5.45 9.20
N LEU A 254 14.00 5.97 8.01
CA LEU A 254 13.57 7.30 7.60
C LEU A 254 12.43 7.14 6.60
N GLY A 255 11.22 7.50 6.99
CA GLY A 255 10.11 7.70 6.05
C GLY A 255 10.15 9.14 5.55
N ILE A 256 10.52 9.36 4.29
CA ILE A 256 10.66 10.70 3.70
C ILE A 256 9.44 10.95 2.82
N THR A 257 8.61 11.89 3.22
CA THR A 257 7.45 12.34 2.43
C THR A 257 7.70 13.75 1.92
N TRP A 258 7.57 13.96 0.63
CA TRP A 258 7.47 15.29 0.06
C TRP A 258 6.04 15.52 -0.45
N ILE A 259 5.55 16.76 -0.39
CA ILE A 259 4.19 17.13 -0.75
C ILE A 259 4.23 18.43 -1.54
N ASN A 260 3.65 18.45 -2.75
CA ASN A 260 3.43 19.71 -3.44
C ASN A 260 2.19 20.40 -2.88
N ALA A 261 2.42 21.26 -1.89
CA ALA A 261 1.40 22.11 -1.27
C ALA A 261 1.55 23.57 -1.71
N THR A 262 2.05 23.81 -2.92
CA THR A 262 2.10 25.16 -3.52
C THR A 262 0.81 25.47 -4.26
N ASP A 263 0.58 26.77 -4.54
CA ASP A 263 -0.56 27.20 -5.37
C ASP A 263 -0.29 26.98 -6.87
N ASN A 264 0.92 26.57 -7.25
CA ASN A 264 1.24 26.23 -8.61
C ASN A 264 0.58 24.89 -9.00
N PRO A 265 -0.06 24.81 -10.16
CA PRO A 265 -0.64 23.54 -10.62
C PRO A 265 0.36 22.40 -10.71
N SER A 266 1.66 22.73 -10.88
CA SER A 266 2.74 21.78 -11.05
C SER A 266 4.10 22.44 -10.75
N GLU A 267 4.98 21.67 -10.11
CA GLU A 267 6.38 22.03 -9.91
C GLU A 267 7.29 21.09 -10.69
N GLN A 268 8.24 21.67 -11.41
CA GLN A 268 9.11 20.95 -12.33
C GLN A 268 10.44 20.62 -11.66
N LEU A 269 10.61 19.36 -11.23
CA LEU A 269 11.76 18.92 -10.43
C LEU A 269 12.69 18.02 -11.26
N ARG A 270 13.95 18.42 -11.35
CA ARG A 270 14.99 17.68 -12.05
C ARG A 270 15.58 16.58 -11.18
N ASP A 271 15.75 16.87 -9.87
CA ASP A 271 16.36 15.96 -8.91
C ASP A 271 15.76 16.14 -7.51
N ILE A 272 15.56 15.02 -6.82
CA ILE A 272 15.17 14.95 -5.42
C ILE A 272 16.09 13.95 -4.73
N ARG A 273 16.88 14.41 -3.72
CA ARG A 273 17.79 13.50 -3.01
C ARG A 273 17.96 13.85 -1.54
N LEU A 274 18.37 12.85 -0.77
CA LEU A 274 18.90 13.04 0.58
C LEU A 274 20.41 12.92 0.58
N VAL A 275 21.06 13.72 1.46
CA VAL A 275 22.51 13.79 1.57
C VAL A 275 22.95 13.47 3.00
N PHE A 276 23.91 12.57 3.13
CA PHE A 276 24.48 12.16 4.42
C PHE A 276 26.01 12.32 4.40
N PRO A 277 26.55 13.46 4.82
CA PRO A 277 27.99 13.64 4.96
C PRO A 277 28.52 12.76 6.10
N PHE A 278 29.68 12.14 5.87
CA PHE A 278 30.36 11.33 6.87
C PHE A 278 31.81 11.78 7.07
N GLU A 279 32.30 11.67 8.31
CA GLU A 279 33.60 12.23 8.73
C GLU A 279 34.70 11.16 8.89
N PHE A 280 34.59 10.01 8.24
CA PHE A 280 35.63 8.99 8.28
C PHE A 280 36.12 8.67 6.87
N GLU A 281 37.35 8.21 6.75
CA GLU A 281 37.91 7.76 5.48
C GLU A 281 37.57 6.27 5.29
N PRO A 282 36.69 5.94 4.32
CA PRO A 282 36.41 4.54 4.02
C PRO A 282 37.61 3.87 3.34
N GLU A 283 37.81 2.60 3.66
CA GLU A 283 38.79 1.74 2.98
C GLU A 283 38.11 0.71 2.08
N ARG A 284 36.84 0.40 2.36
CA ARG A 284 36.10 -0.67 1.71
C ARG A 284 34.71 -0.19 1.31
N LEU A 285 34.28 -0.60 0.11
CA LEU A 285 32.93 -0.43 -0.44
C LEU A 285 32.30 -1.79 -0.70
N VAL A 286 31.08 -2.00 -0.22
CA VAL A 286 30.33 -3.23 -0.47
C VAL A 286 28.96 -2.86 -1.01
N ILE A 287 28.56 -3.52 -2.10
CA ILE A 287 27.31 -3.26 -2.82
C ILE A 287 26.53 -4.56 -2.98
N GLY A 288 25.24 -4.52 -2.65
CA GLY A 288 24.34 -5.61 -2.98
C GLY A 288 24.03 -5.63 -4.48
N CYS A 289 24.24 -6.80 -5.08
CA CYS A 289 23.95 -7.06 -6.47
C CYS A 289 22.84 -8.13 -6.57
N GLU A 290 22.18 -8.24 -7.70
CA GLU A 290 21.10 -9.22 -7.91
C GLU A 290 21.57 -10.66 -7.64
N THR A 291 22.73 -11.04 -8.14
CA THR A 291 23.28 -12.39 -8.04
C THR A 291 24.44 -12.53 -7.06
N GLY A 292 24.76 -11.50 -6.28
CA GLY A 292 25.87 -11.56 -5.35
C GLY A 292 26.15 -10.25 -4.63
N VAL A 293 27.42 -10.02 -4.32
CA VAL A 293 27.89 -8.82 -3.63
C VAL A 293 29.17 -8.36 -4.29
N TYR A 294 29.25 -7.10 -4.64
CA TYR A 294 30.53 -6.44 -4.93
C TYR A 294 31.21 -6.12 -3.60
N ASP A 295 32.45 -6.47 -3.47
CA ASP A 295 33.28 -6.21 -2.30
C ASP A 295 34.68 -5.78 -2.76
N GLY A 296 35.00 -4.49 -2.56
CA GLY A 296 36.23 -3.95 -3.08
C GLY A 296 36.74 -2.72 -2.28
N PRO A 297 37.91 -2.20 -2.66
CA PRO A 297 38.45 -1.00 -2.04
C PRO A 297 37.56 0.21 -2.35
N PHE A 298 37.42 1.12 -1.37
CA PHE A 298 36.88 2.44 -1.62
C PHE A 298 37.97 3.34 -2.21
N LEU A 299 37.71 3.87 -3.41
CA LEU A 299 38.64 4.75 -4.10
C LEU A 299 38.19 6.20 -3.94
N LYS A 300 38.99 7.01 -3.26
CA LYS A 300 38.68 8.37 -2.83
C LYS A 300 38.16 9.28 -3.95
N ASP A 301 38.86 9.29 -5.09
CA ASP A 301 38.52 10.18 -6.22
C ASP A 301 37.59 9.50 -7.25
N TRP A 302 36.99 8.38 -6.90
CA TRP A 302 36.19 7.56 -7.81
C TRP A 302 34.76 7.40 -7.27
N PRO A 303 33.88 8.40 -7.47
CA PRO A 303 32.47 8.28 -7.07
C PRO A 303 31.81 7.05 -7.68
N VAL A 304 31.00 6.39 -6.86
CA VAL A 304 30.22 5.21 -7.26
C VAL A 304 28.75 5.50 -7.10
N HIS A 305 27.94 5.00 -8.04
CA HIS A 305 26.51 5.03 -7.90
C HIS A 305 25.83 3.75 -8.42
N ILE A 306 24.74 3.39 -7.79
CA ILE A 306 23.81 2.33 -8.18
C ILE A 306 22.55 3.04 -8.63
N LEU A 307 22.08 2.78 -9.85
CA LEU A 307 20.87 3.37 -10.40
C LEU A 307 19.96 2.26 -10.95
N GLN A 308 18.75 2.19 -10.42
CA GLN A 308 17.66 1.44 -11.03
C GLN A 308 16.93 2.37 -11.96
N GLU A 309 17.09 2.19 -13.25
CA GLU A 309 16.50 3.08 -14.27
C GLU A 309 15.10 2.64 -14.67
N ASP A 310 14.83 1.33 -14.62
CA ASP A 310 13.58 0.68 -15.00
C ASP A 310 13.32 -0.54 -14.14
N HIS A 311 12.13 -1.13 -14.19
CA HIS A 311 11.78 -2.36 -13.45
C HIS A 311 12.64 -3.57 -13.79
N ASN A 312 13.29 -3.57 -14.95
CA ASN A 312 14.12 -4.67 -15.47
C ASN A 312 15.54 -4.25 -15.86
N TRP A 313 16.00 -3.11 -15.35
CA TRP A 313 17.34 -2.65 -15.66
C TRP A 313 17.95 -1.79 -14.57
N TYR A 314 19.07 -2.24 -14.01
CA TYR A 314 19.92 -1.45 -13.15
C TYR A 314 21.39 -1.61 -13.48
N TRP A 315 22.20 -0.67 -13.02
CA TRP A 315 23.64 -0.73 -13.12
C TRP A 315 24.32 -0.03 -11.94
N ALA A 316 25.50 -0.55 -11.58
CA ALA A 316 26.43 0.12 -10.69
C ALA A 316 27.63 0.62 -11.50
N ARG A 317 27.96 1.88 -11.35
CA ARG A 317 29.05 2.53 -12.11
C ARG A 317 30.01 3.26 -11.20
N ILE A 318 31.28 3.28 -11.62
CA ILE A 318 32.36 4.02 -11.01
C ILE A 318 32.84 5.09 -11.99
N HIS A 319 33.06 6.28 -11.47
CA HIS A 319 33.54 7.44 -12.23
C HIS A 319 35.02 7.64 -11.98
N ASN A 320 35.82 7.50 -13.03
CA ASN A 320 37.25 7.74 -12.95
C ASN A 320 37.56 9.25 -12.90
N PRO A 321 38.67 9.67 -12.30
CA PRO A 321 39.08 11.08 -12.26
C PRO A 321 39.26 11.71 -13.64
N ASP A 322 39.53 10.89 -14.67
CA ASP A 322 39.67 11.32 -16.07
C ASP A 322 38.31 11.48 -16.78
N GLY A 323 37.21 11.34 -16.06
CA GLY A 323 35.85 11.48 -16.60
C GLY A 323 35.29 10.21 -17.25
N ARG A 324 36.02 9.11 -17.28
CA ARG A 324 35.49 7.84 -17.79
C ARG A 324 34.54 7.21 -16.79
N ILE A 325 33.48 6.62 -17.33
CA ILE A 325 32.50 5.86 -16.54
C ILE A 325 32.69 4.38 -16.85
N GLN A 326 32.84 3.56 -15.82
CA GLN A 326 33.00 2.11 -15.92
C GLN A 326 31.90 1.40 -15.16
N ASN A 327 31.36 0.33 -15.77
CA ASN A 327 30.46 -0.56 -15.04
C ASN A 327 31.25 -1.41 -14.04
N LEU A 328 30.75 -1.52 -12.82
CA LEU A 328 31.28 -2.49 -11.84
C LEU A 328 30.85 -3.89 -12.27
N SER A 329 31.63 -4.50 -13.16
CA SER A 329 31.27 -5.77 -13.81
C SER A 329 31.59 -7.01 -12.97
N SER A 330 32.41 -6.89 -11.93
CA SER A 330 32.72 -8.00 -11.04
C SER A 330 31.59 -8.19 -10.01
N GLY A 331 31.04 -9.37 -9.93
CA GLY A 331 30.04 -9.74 -8.94
C GLY A 331 28.58 -9.52 -9.36
N GLY A 332 28.28 -9.26 -10.66
CA GLY A 332 26.91 -9.17 -11.14
C GLY A 332 26.18 -7.86 -10.73
N CYS A 333 26.92 -6.75 -10.63
CA CYS A 333 26.35 -5.44 -10.27
C CYS A 333 25.64 -4.74 -11.43
N ASN A 334 25.21 -5.49 -12.44
CA ASN A 334 24.27 -5.08 -13.48
C ASN A 334 23.24 -6.19 -13.61
N GLY A 335 22.01 -5.87 -13.88
CA GLY A 335 20.95 -6.85 -14.00
C GLY A 335 19.59 -6.23 -14.11
N GLU A 336 18.58 -6.97 -13.70
CA GLU A 336 17.19 -6.53 -13.74
C GLU A 336 16.81 -5.82 -12.43
N HIS A 337 17.15 -6.41 -11.28
CA HIS A 337 16.62 -5.97 -9.98
C HIS A 337 17.75 -5.72 -8.98
N SER A 338 18.08 -4.46 -8.75
CA SER A 338 19.02 -4.12 -7.68
C SER A 338 18.37 -4.32 -6.31
N PRO A 339 19.04 -4.98 -5.34
CA PRO A 339 18.53 -5.08 -3.97
C PRO A 339 18.56 -3.74 -3.20
N GLY A 340 19.14 -2.69 -3.78
CA GLY A 340 19.07 -1.32 -3.29
C GLY A 340 19.85 -1.04 -2.01
N TRP A 341 21.03 -1.64 -1.81
CA TRP A 341 21.84 -1.35 -0.63
C TRP A 341 23.33 -1.29 -0.93
N LEU A 342 24.02 -0.48 -0.16
CA LEU A 342 25.49 -0.47 -0.06
C LEU A 342 25.93 -0.06 1.35
N TYR A 343 27.17 -0.32 1.67
CA TYR A 343 27.84 0.29 2.81
C TYR A 343 29.30 0.63 2.51
N VAL A 344 29.80 1.65 3.21
CA VAL A 344 31.20 2.05 3.24
C VAL A 344 31.75 1.88 4.65
N GLN A 345 32.97 1.42 4.75
CA GLN A 345 33.56 1.15 6.06
C GLN A 345 35.07 1.33 6.10
N ASN A 346 35.59 1.54 7.29
CA ASN A 346 36.97 1.30 7.67
C ASN A 346 37.00 0.40 8.94
N PRO A 347 38.17 0.05 9.51
CA PRO A 347 38.23 -0.79 10.69
C PRO A 347 37.54 -0.27 11.95
N ARG A 348 37.10 0.99 11.95
CA ARG A 348 36.52 1.65 13.13
C ARG A 348 35.08 2.10 12.94
N ARG A 349 34.65 2.36 11.71
CA ARG A 349 33.33 2.94 11.41
C ARG A 349 32.73 2.31 10.15
N CYS A 350 31.41 2.23 10.15
CA CYS A 350 30.64 1.79 8.98
C CYS A 350 29.39 2.66 8.86
N LEU A 351 29.07 3.04 7.64
CA LEU A 351 27.80 3.63 7.23
C LEU A 351 27.19 2.80 6.13
N GLY A 352 26.02 2.28 6.39
CA GLY A 352 25.24 1.55 5.41
C GLY A 352 23.91 2.21 5.10
N VAL A 353 23.42 1.98 3.90
CA VAL A 353 22.10 2.41 3.44
C VAL A 353 21.39 1.27 2.72
N TRP A 354 20.09 1.17 2.94
CA TRP A 354 19.19 0.33 2.18
C TRP A 354 17.92 1.11 1.85
N VAL A 355 17.47 1.02 0.61
CA VAL A 355 16.21 1.58 0.14
C VAL A 355 15.27 0.41 -0.15
N PRO A 356 14.26 0.16 0.69
CA PRO A 356 13.24 -0.84 0.42
C PRO A 356 12.49 -0.57 -0.89
N ASN A 357 12.09 -1.63 -1.60
CA ASN A 357 11.41 -1.55 -2.89
C ASN A 357 12.21 -0.76 -3.94
N PHE A 358 13.54 -0.88 -3.92
CA PHE A 358 14.45 -0.09 -4.77
C PHE A 358 14.16 -0.25 -6.26
N TRP A 359 13.93 -1.48 -6.69
CA TRP A 359 13.64 -1.76 -8.09
C TRP A 359 12.15 -1.65 -8.40
N GLU A 360 11.27 -1.98 -7.46
CA GLU A 360 9.82 -1.87 -7.64
C GLU A 360 9.36 -0.42 -7.80
N GLU A 361 9.99 0.48 -7.05
CA GLU A 361 9.70 1.92 -7.07
C GLU A 361 10.75 2.71 -7.87
N TYR A 362 11.25 2.16 -8.98
CA TYR A 362 12.19 2.89 -9.84
C TYR A 362 11.59 4.23 -10.35
N PRO A 363 12.40 5.26 -10.71
CA PRO A 363 13.85 5.29 -10.60
C PRO A 363 14.33 5.57 -9.18
N ASN A 364 15.40 4.91 -8.77
CA ASN A 364 16.08 5.12 -7.50
C ASN A 364 17.59 5.10 -7.67
N GLU A 365 18.29 5.94 -6.91
CA GLU A 365 19.75 5.99 -6.92
C GLU A 365 20.32 5.91 -5.49
N ILE A 366 21.42 5.21 -5.33
CA ILE A 366 22.32 5.37 -4.18
C ILE A 366 23.68 5.73 -4.72
N ALA A 367 24.25 6.84 -4.25
CA ALA A 367 25.56 7.29 -4.66
C ALA A 367 26.47 7.53 -3.46
N VAL A 368 27.75 7.24 -3.64
CA VAL A 368 28.78 7.48 -2.63
C VAL A 368 30.01 8.11 -3.27
N ARG A 369 30.52 9.13 -2.61
CA ARG A 369 31.79 9.77 -2.92
C ARG A 369 32.54 10.06 -1.63
N GLU A 370 33.75 10.60 -1.72
CA GLU A 370 34.49 10.99 -0.54
C GLU A 370 33.66 11.91 0.36
N GLY A 371 33.51 11.51 1.60
CA GLY A 371 32.81 12.27 2.63
C GLY A 371 31.29 12.41 2.48
N GLU A 372 30.66 11.74 1.47
CA GLU A 372 29.24 11.88 1.24
C GLU A 372 28.59 10.58 0.70
N LEU A 373 27.47 10.22 1.32
CA LEU A 373 26.52 9.25 0.79
C LEU A 373 25.24 10.00 0.44
N SER A 374 24.64 9.71 -0.70
CA SER A 374 23.35 10.28 -1.10
C SER A 374 22.39 9.25 -1.64
N VAL A 375 21.08 9.51 -1.45
CA VAL A 375 19.98 8.68 -1.97
C VAL A 375 19.11 9.54 -2.88
N GLY A 376 19.11 9.23 -4.17
CA GLY A 376 18.26 9.89 -5.16
C GLY A 376 16.85 9.29 -5.12
N LEU A 377 15.89 10.07 -4.64
CA LEU A 377 14.47 9.72 -4.63
C LEU A 377 13.83 9.96 -6.01
N TRP A 378 14.35 10.91 -6.75
CA TRP A 378 14.09 11.17 -8.16
C TRP A 378 15.41 11.60 -8.79
N PRO A 379 16.24 10.66 -9.27
CA PRO A 379 17.56 10.97 -9.77
C PRO A 379 17.52 11.54 -11.19
N GLU A 380 18.14 12.70 -11.41
CA GLU A 380 18.24 13.33 -12.72
C GLU A 380 18.80 12.38 -13.80
N ARG A 381 19.74 11.52 -13.42
CA ARG A 381 20.38 10.56 -14.33
C ARG A 381 19.44 9.56 -14.99
N ALA A 382 18.28 9.28 -14.38
CA ALA A 382 17.30 8.36 -14.93
C ALA A 382 16.40 8.98 -16.00
N ILE A 383 16.30 10.31 -16.07
CA ILE A 383 15.28 10.99 -16.86
C ILE A 383 15.49 10.74 -18.37
N ASP A 384 16.71 10.79 -18.86
CA ASP A 384 17.00 10.55 -20.28
C ASP A 384 16.66 9.10 -20.68
N HIS A 385 16.91 8.12 -19.79
CA HIS A 385 16.50 6.74 -20.02
C HIS A 385 14.98 6.60 -20.06
N LEU A 386 14.28 7.18 -19.09
CA LEU A 386 12.82 7.15 -19.06
C LEU A 386 12.20 7.77 -20.31
N LEU A 387 12.74 8.89 -20.79
CA LEU A 387 12.30 9.55 -22.01
C LEU A 387 12.66 8.79 -23.29
N SER A 388 13.69 7.94 -23.26
CA SER A 388 14.11 7.13 -24.42
C SER A 388 13.21 5.93 -24.68
N LYS A 389 12.31 5.60 -23.78
CA LYS A 389 11.36 4.48 -23.93
C LYS A 389 10.49 4.73 -25.17
N PRO A 390 10.35 3.74 -26.05
CA PRO A 390 9.56 3.91 -27.25
C PRO A 390 8.10 4.19 -26.90
N LEU A 391 7.51 5.10 -27.67
CA LEU A 391 6.06 5.27 -27.72
C LEU A 391 5.42 3.90 -28.04
N LEU A 392 4.22 3.64 -27.53
CA LEU A 392 3.41 2.51 -27.98
C LEU A 392 3.51 2.37 -29.50
N PRO A 393 3.85 1.20 -30.02
CA PRO A 393 3.72 0.96 -31.44
C PRO A 393 2.27 1.25 -31.84
N ALA A 394 2.08 2.03 -32.89
CA ALA A 394 0.79 2.11 -33.54
C ALA A 394 0.36 0.67 -33.87
N ASN A 395 -0.94 0.39 -33.79
CA ASN A 395 -1.45 -0.88 -34.31
C ASN A 395 -1.02 -1.08 -35.77
N PRO A 396 -1.06 -2.30 -36.30
CA PRO A 396 -0.66 -2.58 -37.69
C PRO A 396 -1.38 -1.71 -38.75
N GLN A 397 -2.53 -1.10 -38.38
CA GLN A 397 -3.31 -0.20 -39.22
C GLN A 397 -2.95 1.28 -39.00
N GLY A 398 -1.97 1.59 -38.18
CA GLY A 398 -1.54 2.96 -37.86
C GLY A 398 -2.50 3.76 -36.97
N GLU A 399 -3.58 3.14 -36.52
CA GLU A 399 -4.53 3.75 -35.60
C GLU A 399 -4.05 3.51 -34.17
N ARG A 400 -3.77 4.56 -33.47
CA ARG A 400 -3.69 4.51 -32.01
C ARG A 400 -5.11 4.28 -31.48
N ALA A 401 -5.24 3.49 -30.45
CA ALA A 401 -6.55 3.08 -29.92
C ALA A 401 -7.58 4.21 -29.96
N TYR A 402 -8.63 4.02 -30.75
CA TYR A 402 -9.62 5.05 -31.12
C TYR A 402 -10.25 5.76 -29.91
N PHE A 403 -10.49 5.02 -28.84
CA PHE A 403 -11.06 5.56 -27.61
C PHE A 403 -10.11 6.53 -26.91
N MET A 404 -8.83 6.22 -26.91
CA MET A 404 -7.78 7.02 -26.29
C MET A 404 -7.55 8.35 -27.04
N THR A 405 -7.59 8.32 -28.37
CA THR A 405 -7.39 9.53 -29.19
C THR A 405 -8.57 10.48 -29.17
N LYS A 406 -9.78 10.00 -28.93
CA LYS A 406 -10.99 10.82 -28.99
C LYS A 406 -11.25 11.58 -27.68
N TYR A 407 -10.91 10.98 -26.53
CA TYR A 407 -11.29 11.51 -25.22
C TYR A 407 -10.10 11.96 -24.38
N TRP A 408 -8.88 11.47 -24.66
CA TRP A 408 -7.70 11.79 -23.87
C TRP A 408 -6.46 11.93 -24.76
N PRO A 409 -5.62 12.95 -24.57
CA PRO A 409 -4.34 13.02 -25.25
C PRO A 409 -3.52 11.78 -24.85
N ILE A 410 -3.03 11.06 -25.84
CA ILE A 410 -2.24 9.85 -25.60
C ILE A 410 -0.93 10.25 -24.96
N LEU A 411 -0.73 9.73 -23.75
CA LEU A 411 0.54 9.74 -23.08
C LEU A 411 1.23 8.40 -23.39
N PRO A 412 2.37 8.41 -24.04
CA PRO A 412 2.96 7.20 -24.62
C PRO A 412 3.57 6.21 -23.62
N HIS A 413 3.72 6.60 -22.34
CA HIS A 413 4.29 5.75 -21.28
C HIS A 413 3.72 6.17 -19.93
N PRO A 414 3.57 5.27 -18.93
CA PRO A 414 3.10 5.62 -17.59
C PRO A 414 3.87 6.78 -16.96
N TYR A 415 5.17 6.89 -17.20
CA TYR A 415 5.97 8.02 -16.71
C TYR A 415 5.70 9.35 -17.42
N TRP A 416 5.11 9.35 -18.58
CA TRP A 416 4.82 10.60 -19.30
C TRP A 416 3.77 11.43 -18.58
N ALA A 417 2.97 10.81 -17.77
CA ALA A 417 2.03 11.52 -16.92
C ALA A 417 2.74 12.38 -15.85
N PHE A 418 3.98 12.04 -15.53
CA PHE A 418 4.78 12.67 -14.48
C PHE A 418 6.09 13.29 -14.98
N ILE A 419 6.38 13.26 -16.28
CA ILE A 419 7.60 13.83 -16.84
C ILE A 419 7.25 14.88 -17.87
N ASP A 420 7.74 16.09 -17.66
CA ASP A 420 7.82 17.12 -18.69
C ASP A 420 9.04 16.84 -19.58
N ALA A 421 8.77 16.37 -20.80
CA ALA A 421 9.82 15.96 -21.73
C ALA A 421 10.69 17.14 -22.22
N GLU A 422 10.13 18.33 -22.34
CA GLU A 422 10.86 19.53 -22.77
C GLU A 422 11.81 20.02 -21.68
N LYS A 423 11.33 20.03 -20.45
CA LYS A 423 12.11 20.46 -19.28
C LYS A 423 12.98 19.37 -18.68
N LYS A 424 12.79 18.13 -19.12
CA LYS A 424 13.45 16.93 -18.55
C LYS A 424 13.32 16.90 -17.03
N SER A 425 12.10 16.93 -16.53
CA SER A 425 11.80 17.08 -15.13
C SER A 425 10.57 16.29 -14.71
N LEU A 426 10.50 15.96 -13.43
CA LEU A 426 9.30 15.47 -12.77
C LEU A 426 8.24 16.58 -12.76
N ASP A 427 7.06 16.28 -13.23
CA ASP A 427 5.86 17.10 -13.11
C ASP A 427 5.15 16.82 -11.77
N ALA A 428 5.66 17.40 -10.70
CA ALA A 428 5.08 17.25 -9.37
C ALA A 428 3.80 18.10 -9.27
N ARG A 429 2.64 17.47 -9.48
CA ARG A 429 1.34 18.15 -9.53
C ARG A 429 0.89 18.65 -8.16
N GLN A 430 0.08 19.69 -8.17
CA GLN A 430 -0.50 20.25 -6.95
C GLN A 430 -1.27 19.19 -6.15
N GLY A 431 -0.97 19.09 -4.87
CA GLY A 431 -1.57 18.12 -3.96
C GLY A 431 -0.97 16.71 -4.03
N MET A 432 -0.03 16.47 -4.94
CA MET A 432 0.69 15.20 -5.02
C MET A 432 1.66 15.04 -3.85
N ALA A 433 1.74 13.87 -3.28
CA ALA A 433 2.74 13.48 -2.30
C ALA A 433 3.45 12.19 -2.71
N LYS A 434 4.63 11.95 -2.16
CA LYS A 434 5.30 10.65 -2.26
C LYS A 434 6.14 10.41 -1.02
N THR A 435 5.98 9.24 -0.44
CA THR A 435 6.78 8.75 0.67
C THR A 435 7.74 7.68 0.18
N GLN A 436 9.00 7.77 0.60
CA GLN A 436 9.99 6.72 0.39
C GLN A 436 10.65 6.35 1.71
N GLU A 437 10.84 5.07 1.94
CA GLU A 437 11.57 4.55 3.09
C GLU A 437 13.06 4.43 2.77
N ILE A 438 13.90 4.84 3.70
CA ILE A 438 15.35 4.67 3.66
C ILE A 438 15.77 4.12 5.02
N VAL A 439 16.63 3.12 5.03
CA VAL A 439 17.22 2.58 6.26
C VAL A 439 18.69 2.92 6.30
N LEU A 440 19.09 3.67 7.30
CA LEU A 440 20.52 3.92 7.60
C LEU A 440 20.95 3.00 8.72
N SER A 441 22.15 2.47 8.60
CA SER A 441 22.79 1.67 9.64
C SER A 441 24.17 2.18 9.91
N VAL A 442 24.53 2.24 11.20
CA VAL A 442 25.84 2.72 11.65
C VAL A 442 26.47 1.74 12.61
N TRP A 443 27.79 1.71 12.55
CA TRP A 443 28.57 0.91 13.49
C TRP A 443 29.88 1.63 13.84
N ALA A 444 30.31 1.50 15.10
CA ALA A 444 31.60 1.97 15.59
C ALA A 444 32.20 0.94 16.54
N GLY A 445 33.39 0.41 16.26
CA GLY A 445 33.97 -0.62 17.11
C GLY A 445 35.43 -0.94 16.82
N LYS A 446 35.95 -1.92 17.54
CA LYS A 446 37.31 -2.43 17.34
C LYS A 446 37.33 -3.59 16.35
N GLY A 447 37.92 -3.33 15.19
CA GLY A 447 38.81 -4.22 14.53
C GLY A 447 38.32 -5.44 13.78
N GLU A 448 37.02 -5.84 13.76
CA GLU A 448 36.57 -6.88 12.87
C GLU A 448 35.18 -6.61 12.32
N SER A 449 35.17 -6.10 11.11
CA SER A 449 33.97 -5.80 10.34
C SER A 449 33.27 -7.02 9.75
N SER A 450 33.72 -8.21 10.10
CA SER A 450 33.19 -9.50 9.59
C SER A 450 31.76 -9.81 10.00
N THR A 451 31.19 -9.06 10.96
CA THR A 451 29.82 -9.25 11.45
C THR A 451 28.78 -8.47 10.66
N PHE A 452 29.18 -7.52 9.83
CA PHE A 452 28.27 -6.83 8.92
C PHE A 452 28.06 -7.65 7.64
N GLU A 453 27.72 -8.91 7.81
CA GLU A 453 27.41 -9.76 6.65
C GLU A 453 26.11 -9.32 5.99
N ALA A 454 26.12 -9.24 4.67
CA ALA A 454 24.99 -8.97 3.82
C ALA A 454 23.73 -9.81 4.14
N LYS A 455 23.92 -11.01 4.70
CA LYS A 455 22.87 -11.89 5.21
C LYS A 455 22.14 -11.32 6.43
N TRP A 456 22.86 -10.58 7.28
CA TRP A 456 22.29 -9.99 8.48
C TRP A 456 21.38 -8.81 8.13
N TRP A 457 21.79 -7.95 7.20
CA TRP A 457 21.01 -6.82 6.71
C TRP A 457 19.62 -7.23 6.25
N ARG A 458 19.52 -8.24 5.40
CA ARG A 458 18.24 -8.67 4.82
C ARG A 458 17.25 -9.22 5.84
N LYS A 459 17.77 -9.84 6.92
CA LYS A 459 16.93 -10.54 7.90
C LYS A 459 16.47 -9.66 9.04
N THR A 460 17.10 -8.51 9.26
CA THR A 460 16.92 -7.75 10.49
C THR A 460 16.37 -6.34 10.28
N LEU A 461 16.30 -5.88 9.03
CA LEU A 461 15.96 -4.52 8.71
C LEU A 461 14.47 -4.17 8.80
N ARG A 462 13.56 -5.13 8.71
CA ARG A 462 12.13 -4.89 8.92
C ARG A 462 11.69 -5.49 10.25
N PRO A 463 10.91 -4.77 11.08
CA PRO A 463 10.27 -5.39 12.21
C PRO A 463 9.39 -6.53 11.75
N ILE A 464 9.35 -7.56 12.55
CA ILE A 464 8.53 -8.73 12.27
C ILE A 464 7.09 -8.37 12.57
N ARG A 465 6.15 -8.75 11.70
CA ARG A 465 4.74 -8.64 12.01
C ARG A 465 4.29 -9.78 12.90
N GLY A 466 3.73 -9.44 14.07
CA GLY A 466 2.98 -10.40 14.85
C GLY A 466 1.57 -10.57 14.27
N HIS A 467 1.14 -11.80 14.04
CA HIS A 467 -0.16 -12.14 13.49
C HIS A 467 -1.11 -12.60 14.58
N LEU A 468 -2.38 -12.26 14.46
CA LEU A 468 -3.44 -12.65 15.42
C LEU A 468 -4.24 -13.81 14.86
N ASP A 469 -4.86 -14.59 15.75
CA ASP A 469 -5.81 -15.61 15.34
C ASP A 469 -7.02 -14.97 14.64
N PRO A 470 -7.42 -15.42 13.43
CA PRO A 470 -8.56 -14.89 12.71
C PRO A 470 -9.87 -14.94 13.53
N GLU A 471 -10.05 -15.97 14.35
CA GLU A 471 -11.20 -16.12 15.26
C GLU A 471 -11.25 -14.99 16.29
N TYR A 472 -10.09 -14.61 16.84
CA TYR A 472 -10.00 -13.47 17.76
C TYR A 472 -10.40 -12.18 17.06
N VAL A 473 -9.79 -11.88 15.90
CA VAL A 473 -10.09 -10.65 15.15
C VAL A 473 -11.58 -10.58 14.79
N ALA A 474 -12.16 -11.69 14.33
CA ALA A 474 -13.57 -11.77 13.98
C ALA A 474 -14.49 -11.50 15.18
N SER A 475 -14.10 -11.95 16.38
CA SER A 475 -14.89 -11.77 17.61
C SER A 475 -14.88 -10.33 18.13
N MET A 476 -13.94 -9.49 17.68
CA MET A 476 -13.82 -8.08 18.12
C MET A 476 -14.69 -7.12 17.33
N GLU A 477 -15.12 -7.48 16.12
CA GLU A 477 -16.02 -6.71 15.24
C GLU A 477 -15.52 -5.29 14.91
N VAL A 478 -14.23 -5.04 14.98
CA VAL A 478 -13.62 -3.71 14.79
C VAL A 478 -13.61 -3.23 13.33
N ILE A 479 -13.65 -4.18 12.40
CA ILE A 479 -13.63 -3.95 10.95
C ILE A 479 -14.97 -4.30 10.29
N GLY A 480 -16.01 -4.41 11.09
CA GLY A 480 -17.31 -4.90 10.64
C GLY A 480 -17.39 -6.44 10.60
N PRO A 481 -18.38 -6.98 9.91
CA PRO A 481 -18.59 -8.43 9.83
C PRO A 481 -17.42 -9.13 9.13
N VAL A 482 -16.73 -10.00 9.82
CA VAL A 482 -15.67 -10.85 9.29
C VAL A 482 -15.76 -12.24 9.95
N SER A 483 -15.37 -13.28 9.24
CA SER A 483 -15.29 -14.65 9.79
C SER A 483 -14.07 -15.35 9.19
N PRO A 484 -13.41 -16.22 9.97
CA PRO A 484 -12.42 -17.15 9.40
C PRO A 484 -13.01 -17.96 8.25
N PRO A 485 -12.20 -18.48 7.32
CA PRO A 485 -12.66 -19.36 6.28
C PRO A 485 -13.34 -20.61 6.85
N ASP A 486 -14.49 -20.99 6.29
CA ASP A 486 -15.25 -22.19 6.68
C ASP A 486 -15.50 -23.10 5.48
N ALA A 487 -14.43 -23.73 4.99
CA ALA A 487 -14.47 -24.62 3.85
C ALA A 487 -15.35 -25.87 4.07
N LYS A 488 -15.66 -26.22 5.33
CA LYS A 488 -16.60 -27.32 5.62
C LYS A 488 -18.02 -26.93 5.29
N ARG A 489 -18.41 -25.72 5.61
CA ARG A 489 -19.75 -25.20 5.37
C ARG A 489 -19.91 -24.58 3.99
N PHE A 490 -18.88 -23.90 3.49
CA PHE A 490 -18.87 -23.20 2.22
C PHE A 490 -17.73 -23.68 1.31
N PRO A 491 -17.66 -24.98 0.99
CA PRO A 491 -16.56 -25.57 0.23
C PRO A 491 -16.39 -24.97 -1.17
N ASN A 492 -17.44 -24.37 -1.69
CA ASN A 492 -17.43 -23.74 -2.99
C ASN A 492 -17.15 -22.23 -2.93
N LEU A 493 -17.56 -21.54 -1.87
CA LEU A 493 -17.46 -20.08 -1.78
C LEU A 493 -16.10 -19.61 -1.25
N GLU A 494 -15.45 -20.35 -0.38
CA GLU A 494 -14.12 -19.97 0.11
C GLU A 494 -13.09 -19.89 -1.03
N PRO A 495 -13.02 -20.85 -1.97
CA PRO A 495 -12.12 -20.75 -3.12
C PRO A 495 -12.39 -19.56 -4.06
N LEU A 496 -13.59 -18.96 -4.01
CA LEU A 496 -13.87 -17.71 -4.75
C LEU A 496 -12.95 -16.59 -4.27
N PHE A 497 -12.85 -16.38 -2.95
CA PHE A 497 -12.02 -15.33 -2.37
C PHE A 497 -10.53 -15.60 -2.57
N ASP A 498 -10.10 -16.86 -2.46
CA ASP A 498 -8.71 -17.25 -2.76
C ASP A 498 -8.35 -16.96 -4.22
N GLY A 499 -9.28 -17.22 -5.14
CA GLY A 499 -9.11 -16.90 -6.55
C GLY A 499 -9.00 -15.41 -6.81
N CYS A 500 -9.85 -14.61 -6.19
CA CYS A 500 -9.82 -13.14 -6.30
C CYS A 500 -8.53 -12.55 -5.74
N PHE A 501 -8.12 -12.98 -4.54
CA PHE A 501 -6.84 -12.55 -3.95
C PHE A 501 -5.67 -12.96 -4.84
N GLY A 502 -5.63 -14.21 -5.28
CA GLY A 502 -4.58 -14.71 -6.16
C GLY A 502 -4.49 -13.95 -7.48
N TRP A 503 -5.62 -13.49 -8.01
CA TRP A 503 -5.65 -12.65 -9.21
C TRP A 503 -5.05 -11.27 -8.95
N LEU A 504 -5.51 -10.54 -7.92
CA LEU A 504 -4.95 -9.23 -7.54
C LEU A 504 -3.45 -9.31 -7.27
N ASN A 505 -3.02 -10.35 -6.54
CA ASN A 505 -1.62 -10.52 -6.21
C ASN A 505 -0.72 -10.69 -7.43
N ARG A 506 -1.18 -11.48 -8.44
CA ARG A 506 -0.44 -11.68 -9.69
C ARG A 506 -0.52 -10.49 -10.62
N HIS A 507 -1.55 -9.70 -10.53
CA HIS A 507 -1.81 -8.57 -11.44
C HIS A 507 -0.63 -7.59 -11.48
N ILE A 508 -0.07 -7.27 -10.32
CA ILE A 508 1.07 -6.35 -10.22
C ILE A 508 2.25 -6.86 -11.06
N ASP A 509 2.60 -8.13 -10.92
CA ASP A 509 3.74 -8.72 -11.62
C ASP A 509 3.47 -8.94 -13.12
N LEU A 510 2.28 -9.41 -13.46
CA LEU A 510 1.90 -9.69 -14.85
C LEU A 510 1.80 -8.42 -15.69
N LEU A 511 1.24 -7.36 -15.12
CA LEU A 511 1.04 -6.09 -15.81
C LEU A 511 2.15 -5.08 -15.55
N LYS A 512 3.20 -5.50 -14.82
CA LYS A 512 4.34 -4.63 -14.52
C LYS A 512 3.90 -3.31 -13.88
N CYS A 513 3.03 -3.40 -12.87
CA CYS A 513 2.59 -2.25 -12.07
C CYS A 513 3.71 -1.81 -11.13
N TYR A 514 4.85 -1.44 -11.70
CA TYR A 514 6.04 -0.98 -11.00
C TYR A 514 6.36 0.45 -11.39
N GLY A 515 7.05 1.14 -10.53
CA GLY A 515 7.46 2.51 -10.70
C GLY A 515 7.17 3.34 -9.48
N LYS A 516 7.88 4.43 -9.30
CA LYS A 516 7.78 5.30 -8.13
C LYS A 516 6.35 5.78 -7.83
N PHE A 517 5.58 6.02 -8.89
CA PHE A 517 4.23 6.54 -8.81
C PHE A 517 3.15 5.51 -9.16
N ASP A 518 3.54 4.31 -9.53
CA ASP A 518 2.63 3.27 -10.03
C ASP A 518 2.54 2.07 -9.07
N TYR A 519 3.61 1.81 -8.30
CA TYR A 519 3.69 0.64 -7.45
C TYR A 519 2.73 0.74 -6.27
N GLY A 520 1.76 -0.17 -6.25
CA GLY A 520 0.70 -0.23 -5.24
C GLY A 520 -0.70 0.01 -5.79
N ASP A 521 -0.83 0.48 -7.03
CA ASP A 521 -2.11 0.51 -7.71
C ASP A 521 -2.25 -0.62 -8.74
N PHE A 522 -3.44 -0.78 -9.27
CA PHE A 522 -3.82 -1.79 -10.25
C PHE A 522 -4.22 -1.12 -11.55
N LYS A 523 -3.92 -1.77 -12.70
CA LYS A 523 -4.43 -1.30 -13.99
C LYS A 523 -5.93 -1.50 -14.04
N TYR A 524 -6.67 -0.43 -14.32
CA TYR A 524 -8.13 -0.43 -14.35
C TYR A 524 -8.72 -1.40 -15.37
N PHE A 525 -8.07 -1.48 -16.54
CA PHE A 525 -8.51 -2.33 -17.61
C PHE A 525 -7.41 -3.25 -18.07
N THR A 526 -7.53 -4.51 -17.78
CA THR A 526 -6.68 -5.52 -18.42
C THR A 526 -7.25 -5.99 -19.75
N ALA A 527 -8.56 -5.92 -19.92
CA ALA A 527 -9.20 -6.42 -21.13
C ALA A 527 -10.06 -5.40 -21.85
N SER A 528 -10.28 -4.22 -21.33
CA SER A 528 -10.77 -3.15 -22.19
C SER A 528 -9.69 -2.59 -23.07
N THR A 529 -8.44 -2.97 -22.86
CA THR A 529 -7.51 -3.07 -23.97
C THR A 529 -8.05 -3.92 -25.12
N THR A 530 -9.01 -4.83 -24.94
CA THR A 530 -9.79 -5.42 -26.05
C THR A 530 -10.73 -4.45 -26.73
N TYR A 531 -11.21 -3.41 -26.05
CA TYR A 531 -11.81 -2.26 -26.74
C TYR A 531 -10.78 -1.46 -27.54
N MET A 532 -9.56 -1.52 -27.12
CA MET A 532 -8.43 -0.77 -27.65
C MET A 532 -7.48 -1.67 -28.42
N CYS A 533 -7.60 -2.99 -28.32
CA CYS A 533 -6.80 -3.98 -29.01
C CYS A 533 -7.63 -4.67 -30.08
N HIS A 534 -6.99 -4.91 -31.23
CA HIS A 534 -7.62 -5.61 -32.33
C HIS A 534 -8.02 -7.01 -31.97
N PRO A 535 -9.12 -7.54 -32.55
CA PRO A 535 -9.45 -8.94 -32.49
C PRO A 535 -8.25 -9.80 -32.97
N GLY A 536 -7.78 -10.70 -32.11
CA GLY A 536 -6.68 -11.59 -32.43
C GLY A 536 -5.36 -11.32 -31.69
N THR A 537 -5.25 -10.25 -30.91
CA THR A 537 -4.09 -10.00 -30.04
C THR A 537 -4.04 -11.03 -28.90
N LYS A 538 -2.89 -11.67 -28.72
CA LYS A 538 -2.70 -12.63 -27.62
C LYS A 538 -2.57 -11.91 -26.28
N TRP A 539 -2.98 -12.58 -25.21
CA TRP A 539 -2.91 -12.02 -23.85
C TRP A 539 -1.52 -11.52 -23.45
N GLY A 540 -0.43 -12.18 -23.87
CA GLY A 540 0.93 -11.71 -23.61
C GLY A 540 1.30 -10.40 -24.29
N GLU A 541 0.76 -10.17 -25.47
CA GLU A 541 0.91 -8.90 -26.21
C GLU A 541 0.04 -7.80 -25.60
N MET A 542 -1.12 -8.18 -25.03
CA MET A 542 -2.01 -7.29 -24.29
C MET A 542 -1.40 -6.82 -22.96
N GLY A 543 -0.59 -7.64 -22.30
CA GLY A 543 0.12 -7.27 -21.08
C GLY A 543 0.98 -6.02 -21.24
N GLU A 544 1.64 -5.87 -22.38
CA GLU A 544 2.40 -4.65 -22.71
C GLU A 544 1.49 -3.43 -22.91
N MET A 545 0.34 -3.60 -23.55
CA MET A 545 -0.61 -2.52 -23.82
C MET A 545 -1.42 -2.14 -22.58
N ALA A 546 -1.72 -3.10 -21.68
CA ALA A 546 -2.36 -2.85 -20.40
C ALA A 546 -1.48 -2.02 -19.45
N ARG A 547 -0.16 -2.03 -19.63
CA ARG A 547 0.77 -1.14 -18.88
C ARG A 547 0.44 0.34 -19.04
N GLU A 548 -0.27 0.70 -20.07
CA GLU A 548 -0.55 2.08 -20.48
C GLU A 548 -2.04 2.44 -20.35
N GLY A 549 -2.83 1.56 -19.71
CA GLY A 549 -4.23 1.84 -19.38
C GLY A 549 -4.37 2.75 -18.17
N TYR A 550 -5.60 3.08 -17.82
CA TYR A 550 -5.94 3.82 -16.61
C TYR A 550 -5.48 3.09 -15.36
N TRP A 551 -5.11 3.85 -14.36
CA TRP A 551 -4.92 3.39 -13.01
C TRP A 551 -6.24 3.36 -12.25
N HIS A 552 -6.32 2.49 -11.27
CA HIS A 552 -7.59 2.15 -10.63
C HIS A 552 -8.02 3.16 -9.57
N ASN A 553 -7.05 3.80 -8.91
CA ASN A 553 -7.28 4.80 -7.86
C ASN A 553 -8.34 4.33 -6.83
N ASN A 554 -8.20 3.10 -6.35
CA ASN A 554 -9.02 2.47 -5.31
C ASN A 554 -10.52 2.30 -5.62
N GLU A 555 -10.99 2.42 -6.85
CA GLU A 555 -12.39 2.08 -7.15
C GLU A 555 -12.67 0.61 -6.77
N GLY A 556 -13.63 0.36 -5.90
CA GLY A 556 -13.91 -0.98 -5.37
C GLY A 556 -13.24 -1.32 -4.04
N ASP A 557 -12.51 -0.36 -3.45
CA ASP A 557 -11.84 -0.48 -2.15
C ASP A 557 -10.98 -1.74 -2.02
N GLN A 558 -10.05 -1.94 -2.97
CA GLN A 558 -9.16 -3.12 -2.96
C GLN A 558 -8.40 -3.25 -1.65
N LEU A 559 -8.04 -2.13 -1.03
CA LEU A 559 -7.36 -2.17 0.26
C LEU A 559 -8.22 -2.82 1.34
N LEU A 560 -9.53 -2.49 1.40
CA LEU A 560 -10.47 -3.15 2.31
C LEU A 560 -10.51 -4.65 2.03
N GLY A 561 -10.66 -5.03 0.76
CA GLY A 561 -10.71 -6.42 0.35
C GLY A 561 -9.48 -7.23 0.75
N LEU A 562 -8.29 -6.67 0.56
CA LEU A 562 -7.02 -7.27 0.96
C LEU A 562 -6.88 -7.38 2.49
N LEU A 563 -7.29 -6.33 3.24
CA LEU A 563 -7.27 -6.34 4.69
C LEU A 563 -8.24 -7.39 5.27
N LEU A 564 -9.46 -7.47 4.73
CA LEU A 564 -10.44 -8.49 5.12
C LEU A 564 -9.89 -9.90 4.84
N TYR A 565 -9.28 -10.11 3.69
CA TYR A 565 -8.65 -11.39 3.35
C TYR A 565 -7.52 -11.73 4.34
N TYR A 566 -6.64 -10.75 4.64
CA TYR A 566 -5.60 -10.93 5.65
C TYR A 566 -6.17 -11.30 7.03
N PHE A 567 -7.19 -10.59 7.50
CA PHE A 567 -7.77 -10.84 8.81
C PHE A 567 -8.54 -12.16 8.89
N ARG A 568 -9.05 -12.66 7.76
CA ARG A 568 -9.71 -13.97 7.70
C ARG A 568 -8.71 -15.12 7.69
N THR A 569 -7.60 -14.96 6.99
CA THR A 569 -6.67 -16.06 6.68
C THR A 569 -5.37 -16.02 7.48
N GLY A 570 -4.96 -14.84 7.92
CA GLY A 570 -3.63 -14.58 8.47
C GLY A 570 -2.52 -14.65 7.41
N ASP A 571 -2.85 -14.54 6.11
CA ASP A 571 -1.88 -14.65 5.02
C ASP A 571 -0.88 -13.48 5.03
N PRO A 572 0.42 -13.74 5.25
CA PRO A 572 1.42 -12.69 5.30
C PRO A 572 1.66 -12.00 3.95
N VAL A 573 1.37 -12.67 2.83
CA VAL A 573 1.47 -12.06 1.49
C VAL A 573 0.37 -10.99 1.34
N ALA A 574 -0.83 -11.26 1.81
CA ALA A 574 -1.91 -10.27 1.82
C ALA A 574 -1.53 -9.05 2.67
N TRP A 575 -0.87 -9.25 3.81
CA TRP A 575 -0.37 -8.14 4.63
C TRP A 575 0.64 -7.25 3.87
N GLU A 576 1.62 -7.87 3.21
CA GLU A 576 2.61 -7.12 2.42
C GLU A 576 1.94 -6.32 1.28
N ARG A 577 0.93 -6.89 0.62
CA ARG A 577 0.15 -6.16 -0.38
C ARG A 577 -0.64 -5.00 0.23
N CYS A 578 -1.26 -5.18 1.40
CA CYS A 578 -1.93 -4.07 2.10
C CYS A 578 -1.00 -2.89 2.36
N LYS A 579 0.24 -3.12 2.77
CA LYS A 579 1.22 -2.05 3.02
C LYS A 579 1.51 -1.23 1.76
N ILE A 580 1.73 -1.93 0.65
CA ILE A 580 2.07 -1.30 -0.64
C ILE A 580 0.88 -0.48 -1.15
N VAL A 581 -0.30 -1.09 -1.18
CA VAL A 581 -1.54 -0.44 -1.65
C VAL A 581 -1.88 0.76 -0.77
N ALA A 582 -1.86 0.59 0.55
CA ALA A 582 -2.16 1.69 1.47
C ALA A 582 -1.19 2.87 1.32
N ARG A 583 0.11 2.61 1.10
CA ARG A 583 1.09 3.66 0.88
C ARG A 583 0.81 4.40 -0.42
N HIS A 584 0.53 3.69 -1.50
CA HIS A 584 0.16 4.29 -2.77
C HIS A 584 -1.08 5.20 -2.64
N LEU A 585 -2.15 4.68 -2.06
CA LEU A 585 -3.40 5.42 -1.88
C LEU A 585 -3.20 6.69 -1.04
N LEU A 586 -2.46 6.61 0.06
CA LEU A 586 -2.19 7.75 0.92
C LEU A 586 -1.30 8.81 0.26
N ASP A 587 -0.39 8.41 -0.62
CA ASP A 587 0.55 9.33 -1.24
C ASP A 587 -0.02 9.96 -2.52
N LEU A 588 -0.62 9.14 -3.41
CA LEU A 588 -0.87 9.51 -4.79
C LEU A 588 -2.35 9.64 -5.13
N ASP A 589 -3.18 8.74 -4.63
CA ASP A 589 -4.61 8.77 -4.91
C ASP A 589 -5.36 9.74 -3.99
N LEU A 590 -4.77 10.04 -2.82
CA LEU A 590 -5.25 11.09 -1.93
C LEU A 590 -4.58 12.42 -2.29
N ARG A 591 -5.39 13.42 -2.62
CA ARG A 591 -4.94 14.80 -2.83
C ARG A 591 -4.69 15.48 -1.50
N HIS A 592 -3.54 16.18 -1.35
CA HIS A 592 -3.13 16.81 -0.10
C HIS A 592 -3.26 18.34 -0.08
N HIS A 593 -3.49 18.98 -1.22
CA HIS A 593 -3.63 20.44 -1.36
C HIS A 593 -4.41 20.78 -2.63
N PRO A 594 -5.27 21.84 -2.66
CA PRO A 594 -5.62 22.75 -1.55
C PRO A 594 -6.63 22.18 -0.55
N TYR A 595 -7.17 21.00 -0.80
CA TYR A 595 -8.04 20.24 0.09
C TYR A 595 -7.64 18.76 0.06
N PHE A 596 -8.09 17.99 1.04
CA PHE A 596 -7.94 16.55 1.04
C PHE A 596 -9.14 15.91 0.34
N GLY A 597 -8.88 15.05 -0.64
CA GLY A 597 -9.91 14.35 -1.42
C GLY A 597 -9.28 13.32 -2.32
N MET A 598 -10.07 12.44 -2.91
CA MET A 598 -9.57 11.42 -3.82
C MET A 598 -9.43 11.99 -5.24
N TYR A 599 -8.47 11.45 -5.98
CA TYR A 599 -8.38 11.58 -7.43
C TYR A 599 -9.20 10.48 -8.12
N THR A 600 -9.70 10.77 -9.32
CA THR A 600 -10.34 9.75 -10.15
C THR A 600 -9.30 8.88 -10.84
N HIS A 601 -9.72 7.73 -11.34
CA HIS A 601 -8.86 6.89 -12.18
C HIS A 601 -8.41 7.64 -13.44
N SER A 602 -7.13 7.56 -13.74
CA SER A 602 -6.51 8.28 -14.85
C SER A 602 -5.19 7.65 -15.26
N TYR A 603 -4.59 8.15 -16.33
CA TYR A 603 -3.26 7.70 -16.75
C TYR A 603 -2.15 8.08 -15.78
N GLY A 604 -2.35 9.12 -14.99
CA GLY A 604 -1.30 9.67 -14.14
C GLY A 604 -1.73 9.86 -12.69
N HIS A 605 -2.63 9.05 -12.17
CA HIS A 605 -3.16 9.06 -10.80
C HIS A 605 -3.76 10.41 -10.35
N CYS A 606 -3.03 11.49 -10.47
CA CYS A 606 -3.38 12.82 -9.94
C CYS A 606 -4.29 13.61 -10.88
N TYR A 607 -5.51 13.13 -11.14
CA TYR A 607 -6.50 13.84 -11.94
C TYR A 607 -7.79 14.09 -11.15
N VAL A 608 -8.35 15.28 -11.30
CA VAL A 608 -9.67 15.64 -10.76
C VAL A 608 -10.53 16.23 -11.86
N ALA A 609 -11.74 15.76 -12.03
CA ALA A 609 -12.70 16.33 -12.98
C ALA A 609 -13.19 17.71 -12.51
N THR A 610 -13.30 17.92 -11.20
CA THR A 610 -13.70 19.18 -10.60
C THR A 610 -12.67 19.67 -9.60
N ALA A 611 -12.11 20.86 -9.85
CA ALA A 611 -11.10 21.46 -8.95
C ALA A 611 -11.62 21.73 -7.53
N GLU A 612 -12.95 21.86 -7.35
CA GLU A 612 -13.58 22.23 -6.07
C GLU A 612 -13.94 21.02 -5.19
N ALA A 613 -14.25 19.87 -5.79
CA ALA A 613 -14.84 18.75 -5.07
C ALA A 613 -13.92 17.53 -4.91
N GLY A 614 -12.92 17.37 -5.76
CA GLY A 614 -12.29 16.08 -5.98
C GLY A 614 -13.23 15.14 -6.73
N GLU A 615 -13.11 13.84 -6.44
CA GLU A 615 -13.97 12.81 -7.04
C GLU A 615 -14.70 12.05 -5.94
N PRO A 616 -15.88 12.51 -5.52
CA PRO A 616 -16.62 11.86 -4.43
C PRO A 616 -17.01 10.42 -4.72
N ASP A 617 -17.24 10.05 -5.97
CA ASP A 617 -17.55 8.69 -6.43
C ASP A 617 -16.35 7.74 -6.39
N HIS A 618 -15.12 8.25 -6.28
CA HIS A 618 -13.89 7.50 -6.07
C HIS A 618 -13.41 7.50 -4.61
N SER A 619 -14.18 8.09 -3.69
CA SER A 619 -13.83 8.20 -2.28
C SER A 619 -14.11 6.91 -1.50
N TRP A 620 -13.57 5.79 -1.95
CA TRP A 620 -13.64 4.50 -1.27
C TRP A 620 -12.58 4.44 -0.16
N LEU A 621 -12.90 4.95 1.02
CA LEU A 621 -11.92 5.21 2.08
C LEU A 621 -12.03 4.25 3.28
N LEU A 622 -12.95 3.27 3.27
CA LEU A 622 -13.12 2.37 4.40
C LEU A 622 -11.86 1.52 4.64
N GLY A 623 -11.24 1.02 3.56
CA GLY A 623 -9.96 0.30 3.67
C GLY A 623 -8.85 1.15 4.29
N LEU A 624 -8.78 2.44 3.95
CA LEU A 624 -7.82 3.37 4.56
C LEU A 624 -8.15 3.68 6.04
N LEU A 625 -9.42 3.78 6.42
CA LEU A 625 -9.83 3.94 7.82
C LEU A 625 -9.44 2.71 8.67
N VAL A 626 -9.62 1.50 8.13
CA VAL A 626 -9.11 0.27 8.76
C VAL A 626 -7.59 0.30 8.84
N TRP A 627 -6.92 0.70 7.76
CA TRP A 627 -5.45 0.80 7.69
C TRP A 627 -4.87 1.74 8.74
N ALA A 628 -5.47 2.92 8.93
CA ALA A 628 -5.02 3.87 9.95
C ALA A 628 -5.00 3.25 11.36
N GLY A 629 -6.00 2.41 11.66
CA GLY A 629 -6.04 1.66 12.91
C GLY A 629 -4.99 0.56 13.01
N VAL A 630 -4.90 -0.27 11.99
CA VAL A 630 -4.03 -1.45 11.99
C VAL A 630 -2.55 -1.13 11.78
N SER A 631 -2.23 -0.04 11.07
CA SER A 631 -0.86 0.47 10.97
C SER A 631 -0.43 1.26 12.18
N GLY A 632 -1.39 1.89 12.86
CA GLY A 632 -1.13 2.83 13.94
C GLY A 632 -0.46 4.13 13.46
N ASP A 633 -0.52 4.46 12.17
CA ASP A 633 0.04 5.71 11.62
C ASP A 633 -0.87 6.90 11.93
N PRO A 634 -0.47 7.81 12.84
CA PRO A 634 -1.31 8.95 13.20
C PRO A 634 -1.49 9.95 12.05
N THR A 635 -0.56 9.99 11.10
CA THR A 635 -0.65 10.87 9.94
C THR A 635 -1.72 10.37 8.96
N ALA A 636 -1.81 9.07 8.73
CA ALA A 636 -2.88 8.48 7.93
C ALA A 636 -4.25 8.85 8.50
N TRP A 637 -4.40 8.74 9.81
CA TRP A 637 -5.64 9.14 10.49
C TRP A 637 -5.96 10.63 10.31
N ASP A 638 -4.98 11.52 10.53
CA ASP A 638 -5.18 12.97 10.36
C ASP A 638 -5.60 13.33 8.93
N TRP A 639 -4.94 12.75 7.93
CA TRP A 639 -5.27 12.98 6.52
C TRP A 639 -6.67 12.50 6.15
N LEU A 640 -7.08 11.34 6.67
CA LEU A 640 -8.40 10.80 6.43
C LEU A 640 -9.50 11.63 7.08
N ILE A 641 -9.29 12.11 8.31
CA ILE A 641 -10.27 13.02 8.96
C ILE A 641 -10.42 14.31 8.14
N ARG A 642 -9.33 14.89 7.66
CA ARG A 642 -9.37 16.07 6.78
C ARG A 642 -10.09 15.79 5.46
N CYS A 643 -9.92 14.59 4.89
CA CYS A 643 -10.68 14.17 3.72
C CYS A 643 -12.17 14.02 4.04
N GLY A 644 -12.53 13.37 5.14
CA GLY A 644 -13.91 13.24 5.60
C GLY A 644 -14.58 14.60 5.87
N ASP A 645 -13.84 15.54 6.43
CA ASP A 645 -14.32 16.91 6.67
C ASP A 645 -14.57 17.67 5.36
N HIS A 646 -13.70 17.50 4.39
CA HIS A 646 -13.91 18.06 3.05
C HIS A 646 -15.16 17.47 2.40
N LEU A 647 -15.31 16.15 2.40
CA LEU A 647 -16.48 15.46 1.86
C LEU A 647 -17.77 15.91 2.56
N ALA A 648 -17.77 16.03 3.89
CA ALA A 648 -18.94 16.50 4.64
C ALA A 648 -19.32 17.95 4.35
N GLY A 649 -18.36 18.76 3.89
CA GLY A 649 -18.54 20.17 3.51
C GLY A 649 -18.95 20.38 2.05
N LEU A 650 -19.07 19.32 1.24
CA LEU A 650 -19.40 19.47 -0.18
C LEU A 650 -20.82 20.04 -0.40
N LYS A 651 -20.91 20.91 -1.40
CA LYS A 651 -22.21 21.45 -1.81
C LYS A 651 -23.06 20.37 -2.48
N PRO A 652 -24.40 20.40 -2.32
CA PRO A 652 -25.31 19.39 -2.89
C PRO A 652 -25.09 19.14 -4.39
N ARG A 653 -24.77 20.17 -5.17
CA ARG A 653 -24.53 20.05 -6.62
C ARG A 653 -23.40 19.07 -7.00
N PHE A 654 -22.47 18.75 -6.08
CA PHE A 654 -21.39 17.79 -6.29
C PHE A 654 -21.76 16.38 -5.82
N ILE A 655 -22.92 16.21 -5.20
CA ILE A 655 -23.36 14.97 -4.57
C ILE A 655 -24.60 14.40 -5.28
N GLU A 656 -25.53 15.25 -5.72
CA GLU A 656 -26.87 14.84 -6.17
C GLU A 656 -26.97 14.55 -7.68
N GLY A 657 -25.87 14.58 -8.43
CA GLY A 657 -25.90 14.51 -9.89
C GLY A 657 -26.12 13.11 -10.45
N ASP A 658 -25.47 12.10 -9.91
CA ASP A 658 -25.58 10.71 -10.33
C ASP A 658 -25.71 9.77 -9.12
N ALA A 659 -26.26 8.57 -9.38
CA ALA A 659 -26.56 7.62 -8.31
C ALA A 659 -25.28 7.03 -7.67
N ARG A 660 -24.18 6.88 -8.41
CA ARG A 660 -22.91 6.38 -7.90
C ARG A 660 -22.31 7.37 -6.90
N THR A 661 -22.09 8.62 -7.33
CA THR A 661 -21.55 9.68 -6.48
C THR A 661 -22.39 9.86 -5.21
N THR A 662 -23.72 9.93 -5.35
CA THR A 662 -24.64 10.06 -4.22
C THR A 662 -24.51 8.90 -3.24
N SER A 663 -24.41 7.68 -3.76
CA SER A 663 -24.32 6.47 -2.94
C SER A 663 -22.98 6.34 -2.23
N VAL A 664 -21.86 6.53 -2.92
CA VAL A 664 -20.53 6.46 -2.31
C VAL A 664 -20.38 7.53 -1.23
N HIS A 665 -20.88 8.74 -1.49
CA HIS A 665 -20.86 9.81 -0.49
C HIS A 665 -21.67 9.44 0.76
N LEU A 666 -22.91 8.90 0.60
CA LEU A 666 -23.73 8.43 1.73
C LEU A 666 -23.01 7.36 2.55
N HIS A 667 -22.46 6.36 1.88
CA HIS A 667 -21.68 5.28 2.51
C HIS A 667 -20.52 5.85 3.33
N MET A 668 -19.71 6.73 2.75
CA MET A 668 -18.56 7.30 3.44
C MET A 668 -18.94 8.17 4.64
N MET A 669 -20.03 8.93 4.56
CA MET A 669 -20.51 9.69 5.71
C MET A 669 -20.92 8.77 6.87
N CYS A 670 -21.53 7.62 6.58
CA CYS A 670 -21.80 6.60 7.59
C CYS A 670 -20.51 6.05 8.21
N GLU A 671 -19.51 5.73 7.40
CA GLU A 671 -18.26 5.16 7.89
C GLU A 671 -17.47 6.16 8.74
N PHE A 672 -17.34 7.42 8.31
CA PHE A 672 -16.73 8.44 9.15
C PHE A 672 -17.44 8.64 10.47
N HIS A 673 -18.79 8.57 10.49
CA HIS A 673 -19.56 8.61 11.74
C HIS A 673 -19.25 7.40 12.63
N LYS A 674 -19.21 6.18 12.09
CA LYS A 674 -18.90 4.95 12.85
C LYS A 674 -17.51 5.00 13.48
N TYR A 675 -16.55 5.64 12.80
CA TYR A 675 -15.16 5.76 13.26
C TYR A 675 -14.97 6.88 14.29
N THR A 676 -15.66 8.01 14.14
CA THR A 676 -15.43 9.22 14.96
C THR A 676 -16.51 9.47 16.00
N GLY A 677 -17.74 9.02 15.76
CA GLY A 677 -18.93 9.40 16.56
C GLY A 677 -19.46 10.79 16.27
N GLU A 678 -18.82 11.57 15.37
CA GLU A 678 -19.18 12.95 15.12
C GLU A 678 -20.45 13.08 14.31
N GLN A 679 -21.40 13.89 14.83
CA GLN A 679 -22.73 14.07 14.23
C GLN A 679 -22.70 14.85 12.91
N LYS A 680 -21.63 15.61 12.62
CA LYS A 680 -21.47 16.35 11.37
C LYS A 680 -21.55 15.44 10.13
N TYR A 681 -21.04 14.21 10.24
CA TYR A 681 -21.07 13.23 9.15
C TYR A 681 -22.49 12.69 8.91
N LEU A 682 -23.26 12.40 9.94
CA LEU A 682 -24.68 12.03 9.77
C LEU A 682 -25.53 13.20 9.25
N ALA A 683 -25.20 14.43 9.64
CA ALA A 683 -25.88 15.61 9.10
C ALA A 683 -25.57 15.77 7.58
N ALA A 684 -24.34 15.53 7.16
CA ALA A 684 -23.95 15.52 5.74
C ALA A 684 -24.60 14.37 4.96
N ALA A 685 -24.80 13.21 5.59
CA ALA A 685 -25.48 12.04 5.00
C ALA A 685 -26.95 12.30 4.61
N GLU A 686 -27.61 13.25 5.23
CA GLU A 686 -29.02 13.59 4.94
C GLU A 686 -29.24 14.10 3.50
N VAL A 687 -28.27 14.75 2.90
CA VAL A 687 -28.38 15.25 1.51
C VAL A 687 -28.46 14.08 0.52
N PRO A 688 -27.48 13.18 0.44
CA PRO A 688 -27.52 12.04 -0.46
C PRO A 688 -28.65 11.06 -0.11
N LEU A 689 -28.99 10.87 1.16
CA LEU A 689 -30.12 10.04 1.57
C LEU A 689 -31.43 10.53 0.96
N LYS A 690 -31.73 11.83 1.10
CA LYS A 690 -32.96 12.41 0.52
C LYS A 690 -33.02 12.29 -0.99
N ALA A 691 -31.88 12.45 -1.67
CA ALA A 691 -31.79 12.27 -3.11
C ALA A 691 -32.10 10.82 -3.51
N LEU A 692 -31.48 9.82 -2.88
CA LEU A 692 -31.74 8.41 -3.17
C LEU A 692 -33.21 8.01 -2.88
N LEU A 693 -33.77 8.47 -1.77
CA LEU A 693 -35.17 8.20 -1.44
C LEU A 693 -36.15 8.82 -2.43
N LYS A 694 -35.85 10.03 -2.92
CA LYS A 694 -36.68 10.76 -3.87
C LYS A 694 -36.72 10.16 -5.28
N TYR A 695 -35.56 9.69 -5.75
CA TYR A 695 -35.37 9.30 -7.16
C TYR A 695 -35.37 7.79 -7.41
N GLN A 696 -35.78 6.99 -6.43
CA GLN A 696 -36.00 5.56 -6.68
C GLN A 696 -37.16 5.34 -7.64
N ASN A 697 -36.96 4.56 -8.69
CA ASN A 697 -37.97 4.17 -9.64
C ASN A 697 -39.07 3.29 -9.01
N PRO A 698 -40.29 3.26 -9.54
CA PRO A 698 -41.37 2.41 -9.03
C PRO A 698 -41.02 0.91 -9.03
N ASN A 699 -40.19 0.44 -9.94
CA ASN A 699 -39.71 -0.95 -10.01
C ASN A 699 -38.66 -1.30 -8.96
N GLY A 700 -38.13 -0.30 -8.23
CA GLY A 700 -37.10 -0.47 -7.19
C GLY A 700 -35.67 -0.16 -7.62
N SER A 701 -35.42 0.10 -8.90
CA SER A 701 -34.12 0.54 -9.41
C SER A 701 -33.85 2.02 -9.13
N TRP A 702 -32.63 2.49 -9.44
CA TRP A 702 -32.30 3.90 -9.53
C TRP A 702 -31.80 4.25 -10.93
N PRO A 703 -32.17 5.44 -11.46
CA PRO A 703 -31.59 5.93 -12.71
C PRO A 703 -30.10 6.27 -12.48
N ALA A 704 -29.28 6.17 -13.54
CA ALA A 704 -27.87 6.55 -13.46
C ALA A 704 -27.72 8.02 -13.04
N TYR A 705 -28.53 8.90 -13.61
CA TYR A 705 -28.59 10.32 -13.26
C TYR A 705 -29.87 10.61 -12.48
N LEU A 706 -29.72 11.04 -11.24
CA LEU A 706 -30.84 11.37 -10.36
C LEU A 706 -31.57 12.60 -10.89
N GLY A 707 -32.86 12.48 -11.02
CA GLY A 707 -33.70 13.57 -11.52
C GLY A 707 -33.80 13.71 -13.05
N ASN A 708 -33.12 12.89 -13.82
CA ASN A 708 -33.23 12.83 -15.27
C ASN A 708 -33.54 11.41 -15.77
N PRO A 709 -34.81 10.98 -15.75
CA PRO A 709 -35.22 9.63 -16.13
C PRO A 709 -35.06 9.33 -17.64
N ASP A 710 -34.86 10.34 -18.47
CA ASP A 710 -34.74 10.20 -19.93
C ASP A 710 -33.32 9.84 -20.38
N VAL A 711 -32.34 9.95 -19.51
CA VAL A 711 -30.97 9.50 -19.80
C VAL A 711 -30.88 8.00 -19.55
N ARG A 712 -31.25 7.23 -20.55
CA ARG A 712 -31.05 5.78 -20.61
C ARG A 712 -29.58 5.43 -20.87
N GLU A 713 -28.70 5.88 -20.03
CA GLU A 713 -27.36 5.30 -20.05
C GLU A 713 -27.32 4.06 -19.14
N ILE A 714 -26.82 3.04 -19.73
CA ILE A 714 -26.31 1.77 -19.27
C ILE A 714 -26.21 1.70 -17.75
N THR A 715 -27.05 0.83 -17.16
CA THR A 715 -27.06 0.40 -15.76
C THR A 715 -27.19 1.54 -14.73
N GLY A 716 -28.38 1.71 -14.21
CA GLY A 716 -28.58 2.45 -12.98
C GLY A 716 -27.74 1.82 -11.88
N PHE A 717 -26.97 2.61 -11.15
CA PHE A 717 -26.18 2.17 -10.00
C PHE A 717 -27.07 1.75 -8.81
N THR A 718 -28.02 0.84 -9.09
CA THR A 718 -28.99 0.35 -8.11
C THR A 718 -28.30 -0.37 -6.94
N ASP A 719 -27.27 -1.09 -7.21
CA ASP A 719 -26.46 -1.80 -6.23
C ASP A 719 -25.64 -0.86 -5.33
N HIS A 720 -25.09 0.24 -5.86
CA HIS A 720 -24.47 1.29 -5.07
C HIS A 720 -25.51 1.93 -4.13
N ALA A 721 -26.70 2.23 -4.63
CA ALA A 721 -27.77 2.80 -3.82
C ALA A 721 -28.25 1.82 -2.73
N MET A 722 -28.33 0.51 -3.04
CA MET A 722 -28.66 -0.52 -2.06
C MET A 722 -27.61 -0.60 -0.95
N MET A 723 -26.32 -0.64 -1.31
CA MET A 723 -25.22 -0.63 -0.34
C MET A 723 -25.33 0.57 0.59
N ALA A 724 -25.41 1.76 0.03
CA ALA A 724 -25.39 3.00 0.80
C ALA A 724 -26.61 3.14 1.74
N LEU A 725 -27.81 2.82 1.24
CA LEU A 725 -29.02 2.82 2.06
C LEU A 725 -29.00 1.74 3.15
N ALA A 726 -28.46 0.56 2.83
CA ALA A 726 -28.29 -0.51 3.80
C ALA A 726 -27.31 -0.13 4.90
N ASP A 727 -26.21 0.53 4.53
CA ASP A 727 -25.21 1.00 5.47
C ASP A 727 -25.75 2.13 6.37
N PHE A 728 -26.50 3.05 5.81
CA PHE A 728 -27.19 4.09 6.59
C PHE A 728 -28.24 3.45 7.54
N TYR A 729 -29.01 2.47 7.05
CA TYR A 729 -29.96 1.73 7.87
C TYR A 729 -29.28 0.94 8.98
N ALA A 730 -28.15 0.29 8.69
CA ALA A 730 -27.36 -0.40 9.70
C ALA A 730 -26.85 0.54 10.80
N THR A 731 -26.44 1.74 10.41
CA THR A 731 -25.84 2.77 11.28
C THR A 731 -26.89 3.45 12.17
N THR A 732 -28.06 3.79 11.61
CA THR A 732 -29.04 4.67 12.27
C THR A 732 -30.33 3.98 12.69
N ASN A 733 -30.64 2.81 12.12
CA ASN A 733 -31.97 2.15 12.16
C ASN A 733 -33.11 3.01 11.59
N ASP A 734 -32.82 3.94 10.69
CA ASP A 734 -33.82 4.85 10.13
C ASP A 734 -34.85 4.08 9.28
N PRO A 735 -36.14 4.14 9.66
CA PRO A 735 -37.17 3.35 8.98
C PRO A 735 -37.41 3.80 7.54
N ARG A 736 -36.99 5.00 7.14
CA ARG A 736 -37.11 5.51 5.76
C ARG A 736 -36.40 4.62 4.74
N CYS A 737 -35.34 3.88 5.14
CA CYS A 737 -34.56 3.04 4.26
C CYS A 737 -35.22 1.68 3.98
N ARG A 738 -36.09 1.19 4.86
CA ARG A 738 -36.61 -0.21 4.83
C ARG A 738 -37.39 -0.51 3.56
N GLU A 739 -38.38 0.29 3.23
CA GLU A 739 -39.23 0.07 2.06
C GLU A 739 -38.46 0.20 0.73
N PRO A 740 -37.64 1.25 0.54
CA PRO A 740 -36.79 1.36 -0.65
C PRO A 740 -35.87 0.15 -0.83
N LEU A 741 -35.23 -0.34 0.23
CA LEU A 741 -34.38 -1.53 0.19
C LEU A 741 -35.18 -2.81 -0.18
N GLN A 742 -36.42 -2.94 0.32
CA GLN A 742 -37.28 -4.08 -0.04
C GLN A 742 -37.75 -4.02 -1.51
N ARG A 743 -37.99 -2.83 -2.05
CA ARG A 743 -38.28 -2.68 -3.49
C ARG A 743 -37.03 -3.00 -4.33
N ALA A 744 -35.88 -2.51 -3.91
CA ALA A 744 -34.62 -2.81 -4.59
C ALA A 744 -34.32 -4.32 -4.60
N PHE A 745 -34.57 -5.03 -3.50
CA PHE A 745 -34.46 -6.49 -3.45
C PHE A 745 -35.28 -7.18 -4.54
N LYS A 746 -36.55 -6.80 -4.71
CA LYS A 746 -37.39 -7.37 -5.75
C LYS A 746 -36.84 -7.08 -7.15
N TYR A 747 -36.23 -5.93 -7.33
CA TYR A 747 -35.64 -5.56 -8.61
C TYR A 747 -34.37 -6.36 -8.90
N VAL A 748 -33.37 -6.35 -8.01
CA VAL A 748 -32.09 -7.04 -8.25
C VAL A 748 -32.20 -8.57 -8.35
N THR A 749 -33.31 -9.14 -7.84
CA THR A 749 -33.61 -10.58 -8.00
C THR A 749 -34.51 -10.86 -9.21
N SER A 750 -34.97 -9.84 -9.94
CA SER A 750 -35.68 -10.00 -11.20
C SER A 750 -34.73 -10.23 -12.37
N ALA A 751 -35.27 -10.71 -13.49
CA ALA A 751 -34.49 -10.91 -14.71
C ALA A 751 -33.83 -9.60 -15.21
N ASP A 752 -34.55 -8.48 -15.11
CA ASP A 752 -34.05 -7.16 -15.53
C ASP A 752 -32.91 -6.68 -14.62
N GLY A 753 -33.08 -6.81 -13.31
CA GLY A 753 -32.08 -6.41 -12.34
C GLY A 753 -30.79 -7.23 -12.42
N VAL A 754 -30.90 -8.54 -12.65
CA VAL A 754 -29.75 -9.43 -12.88
C VAL A 754 -28.99 -9.04 -14.16
N ALA A 755 -29.69 -8.55 -15.19
CA ALA A 755 -29.05 -8.12 -16.43
C ALA A 755 -28.32 -6.78 -16.32
N GLU A 756 -28.74 -5.92 -15.40
CA GLU A 756 -28.18 -4.57 -15.24
C GLU A 756 -27.05 -4.47 -14.22
N SER A 757 -27.03 -5.29 -13.16
CA SER A 757 -26.16 -5.14 -11.99
C SER A 757 -24.89 -5.99 -12.01
N MET A 758 -24.35 -6.23 -13.16
CA MET A 758 -23.36 -7.31 -13.39
C MET A 758 -21.96 -7.04 -12.84
N ASP A 759 -21.51 -5.78 -12.89
CA ASP A 759 -20.14 -5.41 -12.48
C ASP A 759 -20.00 -5.21 -10.98
N VAL A 760 -21.11 -4.90 -10.34
CA VAL A 760 -21.17 -4.34 -8.99
C VAL A 760 -22.15 -5.11 -8.09
N ALA A 761 -22.58 -6.29 -8.56
CA ALA A 761 -23.44 -7.20 -7.77
C ALA A 761 -22.99 -7.42 -6.31
N PRO A 762 -21.68 -7.42 -5.97
CA PRO A 762 -21.24 -7.51 -4.58
C PRO A 762 -21.76 -6.39 -3.67
N LEU A 763 -22.00 -5.19 -4.18
CA LEU A 763 -22.60 -4.11 -3.41
C LEU A 763 -24.08 -4.40 -3.08
N ALA A 764 -24.85 -4.92 -4.05
CA ALA A 764 -26.21 -5.38 -3.81
C ALA A 764 -26.22 -6.55 -2.80
N ILE A 765 -25.30 -7.50 -2.92
CA ILE A 765 -25.14 -8.64 -1.99
C ILE A 765 -24.93 -8.13 -0.57
N TYR A 766 -24.08 -7.11 -0.37
CA TYR A 766 -23.90 -6.49 0.93
C TYR A 766 -25.20 -5.88 1.47
N GLY A 767 -25.94 -5.13 0.64
CA GLY A 767 -27.25 -4.60 1.02
C GLY A 767 -28.24 -5.68 1.45
N LEU A 768 -28.26 -6.82 0.75
CA LEU A 768 -29.10 -7.98 1.10
C LEU A 768 -28.65 -8.62 2.43
N ALA A 769 -27.34 -8.72 2.66
CA ALA A 769 -26.83 -9.28 3.90
C ALA A 769 -27.21 -8.42 5.11
N VAL A 770 -27.15 -7.09 4.98
CA VAL A 770 -27.63 -6.16 6.01
C VAL A 770 -29.13 -6.30 6.23
N LEU A 771 -29.95 -6.41 5.18
CA LEU A 771 -31.38 -6.67 5.31
C LEU A 771 -31.66 -7.99 6.02
N SER A 772 -30.94 -9.03 5.70
CA SER A 772 -31.03 -10.32 6.39
C SER A 772 -30.78 -10.14 7.89
N GLU A 773 -29.72 -9.45 8.26
CA GLU A 773 -29.35 -9.21 9.66
C GLU A 773 -30.43 -8.39 10.40
N LYS A 774 -30.91 -7.32 9.79
CA LYS A 774 -31.86 -6.38 10.42
C LYS A 774 -33.27 -6.91 10.50
N THR A 775 -33.74 -7.68 9.53
CA THR A 775 -35.15 -8.10 9.46
C THR A 775 -35.42 -9.51 9.98
N GLY A 776 -34.41 -10.34 9.97
CA GLY A 776 -34.62 -11.75 10.31
C GLY A 776 -35.15 -12.62 9.17
N ASP A 777 -35.38 -12.10 8.00
CA ASP A 777 -35.94 -12.81 6.86
C ASP A 777 -34.86 -13.62 6.13
N SER A 778 -35.05 -14.96 6.06
CA SER A 778 -34.08 -15.88 5.45
C SER A 778 -33.96 -15.70 3.94
N ARG A 779 -34.98 -15.16 3.26
CA ARG A 779 -34.95 -14.95 1.82
C ARG A 779 -33.79 -14.06 1.37
N TYR A 780 -33.41 -13.10 2.20
CA TYR A 780 -32.24 -12.25 1.91
C TYR A 780 -30.94 -13.03 2.04
N ALA A 781 -30.81 -13.88 3.05
CA ALA A 781 -29.63 -14.73 3.21
C ALA A 781 -29.48 -15.74 2.07
N GLU A 782 -30.59 -16.36 1.66
CA GLU A 782 -30.64 -17.29 0.52
C GLU A 782 -30.20 -16.58 -0.77
N ALA A 783 -30.70 -15.36 -1.02
CA ALA A 783 -30.32 -14.56 -2.19
C ALA A 783 -28.82 -14.18 -2.16
N VAL A 784 -28.24 -13.87 -0.99
CA VAL A 784 -26.80 -13.62 -0.84
C VAL A 784 -25.99 -14.84 -1.25
N LEU A 785 -26.33 -16.02 -0.73
CA LEU A 785 -25.61 -17.27 -1.04
C LEU A 785 -25.76 -17.66 -2.51
N GLU A 786 -26.94 -17.51 -3.07
CA GLU A 786 -27.20 -17.77 -4.50
C GLU A 786 -26.37 -16.84 -5.40
N ALA A 787 -26.34 -15.54 -5.07
CA ALA A 787 -25.58 -14.57 -5.84
C ALA A 787 -24.06 -14.81 -5.76
N LEU A 788 -23.53 -15.11 -4.58
CA LEU A 788 -22.10 -15.48 -4.42
C LEU A 788 -21.76 -16.76 -5.19
N GLU A 789 -22.64 -17.76 -5.15
CA GLU A 789 -22.45 -19.01 -5.91
C GLU A 789 -22.49 -18.75 -7.43
N LYS A 790 -23.29 -17.82 -7.89
CA LYS A 790 -23.37 -17.40 -9.28
C LYS A 790 -22.07 -16.73 -9.73
N ILE A 791 -21.55 -15.80 -8.90
CA ILE A 791 -20.23 -15.18 -9.12
C ILE A 791 -19.13 -16.24 -9.17
N ARG A 792 -19.14 -17.18 -8.22
CA ARG A 792 -18.18 -18.30 -8.20
C ARG A 792 -18.22 -19.15 -9.46
N LYS A 793 -19.39 -19.44 -9.97
CA LYS A 793 -19.54 -20.20 -11.22
C LYS A 793 -18.93 -19.45 -12.40
N GLY A 794 -19.03 -18.11 -12.39
CA GLY A 794 -18.40 -17.23 -13.39
C GLY A 794 -16.91 -17.03 -13.22
N GLN A 795 -16.32 -17.46 -12.12
CA GLN A 795 -14.90 -17.27 -11.90
C GLN A 795 -14.05 -18.05 -12.91
N ASN A 796 -13.11 -17.37 -13.53
CA ASN A 796 -12.22 -17.93 -14.52
C ASN A 796 -11.27 -18.95 -13.90
N ARG A 797 -11.31 -20.19 -14.38
CA ARG A 797 -10.47 -21.31 -13.93
C ARG A 797 -9.42 -21.71 -14.97
N SER A 798 -9.26 -20.92 -16.01
CA SER A 798 -8.24 -21.12 -17.03
C SER A 798 -6.85 -21.26 -16.41
N PRO A 799 -5.95 -22.05 -16.98
CA PRO A 799 -4.53 -22.03 -16.63
C PRO A 799 -3.84 -20.72 -17.02
N ASP A 800 -4.47 -19.91 -17.86
CA ASP A 800 -3.95 -18.60 -18.25
C ASP A 800 -3.78 -17.72 -17.01
N PRO A 801 -2.53 -17.29 -16.69
CA PRO A 801 -2.26 -16.50 -15.49
C PRO A 801 -2.94 -15.12 -15.48
N TYR A 802 -3.22 -14.55 -16.64
CA TYR A 802 -3.87 -13.22 -16.75
C TYR A 802 -5.34 -13.25 -16.37
N GLY A 803 -6.04 -14.33 -16.70
CA GLY A 803 -7.48 -14.46 -16.44
C GLY A 803 -7.81 -15.27 -15.19
N ARG A 804 -6.92 -16.13 -14.72
CA ARG A 804 -7.20 -17.08 -13.65
C ARG A 804 -7.59 -16.39 -12.34
N GLY A 805 -8.78 -16.69 -11.84
CA GLY A 805 -9.31 -16.11 -10.61
C GLY A 805 -10.16 -14.85 -10.82
N ASP A 806 -10.20 -14.32 -12.04
CA ASP A 806 -11.12 -13.27 -12.44
C ASP A 806 -12.57 -13.78 -12.47
N THR A 807 -13.52 -12.91 -12.22
CA THR A 807 -14.93 -13.27 -12.07
C THR A 807 -15.80 -12.97 -13.29
N TRP A 808 -15.19 -12.53 -14.37
CA TRP A 808 -15.90 -12.02 -15.54
C TRP A 808 -16.07 -13.00 -16.70
N ALA A 809 -15.42 -14.15 -16.63
CA ALA A 809 -15.41 -15.09 -17.74
C ALA A 809 -16.81 -15.59 -18.19
N GLU A 810 -17.80 -15.55 -17.28
CA GLU A 810 -19.14 -16.06 -17.59
C GLU A 810 -19.98 -15.13 -18.46
N TRP A 811 -19.74 -13.82 -18.36
CA TRP A 811 -20.60 -12.85 -19.03
C TRP A 811 -20.25 -12.64 -20.49
N GLY A 812 -19.04 -12.89 -20.88
CA GLY A 812 -18.60 -12.66 -22.25
C GLY A 812 -18.39 -13.91 -23.08
N VAL A 813 -17.70 -14.88 -22.53
CA VAL A 813 -17.27 -16.05 -23.29
C VAL A 813 -18.26 -17.21 -23.17
N ASN A 814 -18.91 -17.38 -22.02
CA ASN A 814 -19.79 -18.51 -21.74
C ASN A 814 -21.28 -18.18 -21.77
N ASN A 815 -21.66 -16.91 -21.92
CA ASN A 815 -23.05 -16.54 -22.13
C ASN A 815 -23.25 -15.71 -23.41
N PRO A 816 -23.17 -16.37 -24.59
CA PRO A 816 -23.44 -15.70 -25.88
C PRO A 816 -24.89 -15.18 -25.99
N GLU A 817 -25.80 -15.62 -25.13
CA GLU A 817 -27.18 -15.17 -25.10
C GLU A 817 -27.36 -13.87 -24.31
N GLY A 818 -26.67 -13.68 -23.19
CA GLY A 818 -26.62 -12.40 -22.47
C GLY A 818 -25.95 -11.29 -23.30
N ALA A 819 -25.01 -11.66 -24.16
CA ALA A 819 -24.39 -10.75 -25.12
C ALA A 819 -25.34 -10.27 -26.23
N LYS A 820 -26.33 -11.07 -26.61
CA LYS A 820 -27.30 -10.72 -27.66
C LYS A 820 -28.16 -9.51 -27.33
N GLY A 821 -28.41 -9.25 -26.05
CA GLY A 821 -29.17 -8.09 -25.57
C GLY A 821 -28.40 -6.76 -25.63
N THR A 822 -27.08 -6.81 -25.61
CA THR A 822 -26.24 -5.60 -25.58
C THR A 822 -25.83 -5.07 -26.94
N GLY A 823 -26.13 -5.80 -28.03
CA GLY A 823 -25.69 -5.47 -29.40
C GLY A 823 -24.18 -5.50 -29.59
N ARG A 824 -23.41 -6.06 -28.65
CA ARG A 824 -21.94 -6.16 -28.67
C ARG A 824 -21.49 -7.55 -29.09
N PRO A 825 -20.45 -7.67 -29.94
CA PRO A 825 -19.90 -8.97 -30.29
C PRO A 825 -19.35 -9.72 -29.06
N PRO A 826 -19.47 -11.06 -28.95
CA PRO A 826 -19.01 -11.84 -27.81
C PRO A 826 -17.55 -11.65 -27.42
N GLN A 827 -16.69 -11.35 -28.41
CA GLN A 827 -15.27 -11.10 -28.20
C GLN A 827 -14.94 -9.81 -27.42
N PHE A 828 -15.91 -8.92 -27.24
CA PHE A 828 -15.74 -7.67 -26.48
C PHE A 828 -16.10 -7.77 -25.00
N LEU A 829 -16.46 -8.96 -24.54
CA LEU A 829 -17.01 -9.15 -23.20
C LEU A 829 -16.06 -9.82 -22.23
N VAL A 830 -14.81 -10.06 -22.62
CA VAL A 830 -13.76 -10.54 -21.71
C VAL A 830 -13.13 -9.30 -21.04
N GLN A 831 -13.74 -8.82 -19.97
CA GLN A 831 -13.18 -7.73 -19.17
C GLN A 831 -12.76 -8.26 -17.81
N THR A 832 -11.46 -8.35 -17.58
CA THR A 832 -10.91 -8.52 -16.24
C THR A 832 -10.86 -7.15 -15.57
N ARG A 833 -11.63 -6.93 -14.52
CA ARG A 833 -11.63 -5.65 -13.82
C ARG A 833 -11.19 -5.85 -12.37
N PRO A 834 -10.13 -5.16 -11.93
CA PRO A 834 -9.80 -5.07 -10.51
C PRO A 834 -10.99 -4.59 -9.66
N VAL A 835 -11.84 -3.73 -10.21
CA VAL A 835 -13.10 -3.29 -9.61
C VAL A 835 -13.96 -4.45 -9.13
N SER A 836 -14.32 -5.37 -10.02
CA SER A 836 -15.20 -6.49 -9.68
C SER A 836 -14.56 -7.40 -8.63
N VAL A 837 -13.27 -7.69 -8.80
CA VAL A 837 -12.50 -8.50 -7.86
C VAL A 837 -12.36 -7.76 -6.52
N GLY A 838 -12.12 -6.45 -6.55
CA GLY A 838 -12.08 -5.59 -5.38
C GLY A 838 -13.41 -5.64 -4.62
N PHE A 839 -14.54 -5.39 -5.27
CA PHE A 839 -15.86 -5.43 -4.64
C PHE A 839 -16.22 -6.80 -4.07
N ILE A 840 -15.82 -7.89 -4.72
CA ILE A 840 -16.05 -9.24 -4.18
C ILE A 840 -15.27 -9.43 -2.88
N LEU A 841 -14.03 -9.01 -2.84
CA LEU A 841 -13.23 -9.09 -1.62
C LEU A 841 -13.74 -8.12 -0.54
N SER A 842 -14.13 -6.90 -0.90
CA SER A 842 -14.51 -5.86 0.07
C SER A 842 -15.92 -6.04 0.64
N TYR A 843 -16.84 -6.49 -0.17
CA TYR A 843 -18.26 -6.59 0.21
C TYR A 843 -18.82 -8.02 0.21
N GLY A 844 -18.26 -8.94 -0.58
CA GLY A 844 -18.64 -10.34 -0.58
C GLY A 844 -18.21 -11.08 0.69
N GLN A 845 -16.99 -10.83 1.18
CA GLN A 845 -16.49 -11.45 2.40
C GLN A 845 -17.34 -11.08 3.64
N PRO A 846 -17.63 -9.81 3.94
CA PRO A 846 -18.50 -9.46 5.06
C PRO A 846 -19.94 -9.93 4.86
N SER A 847 -20.45 -9.99 3.63
CA SER A 847 -21.79 -10.54 3.35
C SER A 847 -21.88 -12.01 3.72
N LEU A 848 -20.89 -12.83 3.35
CA LEU A 848 -20.82 -14.22 3.75
C LEU A 848 -20.73 -14.37 5.27
N ALA A 849 -19.96 -13.51 5.94
CA ALA A 849 -19.82 -13.52 7.39
C ALA A 849 -21.17 -13.22 8.09
N MET A 850 -21.93 -12.20 7.63
CA MET A 850 -23.25 -11.86 8.18
C MET A 850 -24.23 -13.00 8.08
N VAL A 851 -24.39 -13.63 6.91
CA VAL A 851 -25.34 -14.73 6.74
C VAL A 851 -24.90 -16.01 7.44
N SER A 852 -23.58 -16.20 7.64
CA SER A 852 -23.00 -17.32 8.36
C SER A 852 -23.30 -17.30 9.86
N LYS A 853 -23.29 -16.15 10.51
CA LYS A 853 -23.60 -16.00 11.94
C LYS A 853 -24.99 -16.48 12.27
N ARG A 854 -25.96 -16.24 11.41
CA ARG A 854 -27.39 -16.55 11.64
C ARG A 854 -27.70 -18.02 11.67
N SER A 855 -27.15 -18.82 10.79
CA SER A 855 -27.43 -20.24 10.76
C SER A 855 -26.83 -20.98 11.97
N ARG A 856 -25.92 -20.36 12.74
CA ARG A 856 -25.46 -20.88 14.03
C ARG A 856 -26.43 -20.55 15.19
N SER A 857 -27.17 -19.45 15.10
CA SER A 857 -28.11 -19.02 16.13
C SER A 857 -29.52 -19.63 15.98
N GLY A 858 -29.89 -20.08 14.79
CA GLY A 858 -31.20 -20.74 14.53
C GLY A 858 -31.25 -22.23 14.88
N GLY A 859 -30.16 -22.82 15.34
CA GLY A 859 -30.05 -24.23 15.73
C GLY A 859 -30.00 -24.50 17.25
N ARG A 860 -30.40 -23.52 18.09
CA ARG A 860 -30.55 -23.69 19.54
C ARG A 860 -32.01 -23.68 19.95
#